data_edf223e7a77d3f66b0f828cb8bdc2374
#
_entry.id   edf223e7a77d3f66b0f828cb8bdc2374
#
_cell.length_a   1.000
_cell.length_b   1.000
_cell.length_c   1.000
_cell.angle_alpha   90.00
_cell.angle_beta   90.00
_cell.angle_gamma   90.00
#
_symmetry.space_group_name_H-M   'P 1'
#
loop_
_entity.id
_entity.type
_entity.pdbx_description
1 polymer ?
#
loop_
_entity_poly.entity_id
_entity_poly.type
_entity_poly.pdbx_seq_one_letter_code
_entity_poly.pdbx_strand_id
1 'polypeptide(L)'
;MRHLQFLVRMVVMCLFASACASSGTNRDTVQASMAGTNKHQNVRVEKNRPVNVAESIAENTKQNSCPKDKMASGHLHGVTQEMFSADYWQGQDRVIMDQRDKTRLRQRFYDPLTDLERVLDKDYLSVMMKERLSSFQKKFDEHEIMFEDGTVPPKSDFQNDLTEFMAHYNKANVKQYHLLEDTSILCAPHDRAYIKTQDGEVRFSRNLCSLGRAQARIEVLFTHADGMRFVRTADMWGWISPNAKLSPPLNDPDVPEEAQWFATSGFAVDGVSVPRGAFLAGKDGLVYLATPTGWKTYSPDAIQGIISTDRPLTQKAWIETLYLFLGDPYGWGGYGGWRDCSRLILDVARSFRIPLPRNSKEQAVKTSLYFQVEGMSPEDKLQKIDAAAQLGIVLLHFPGHIMAYLGRSHEGHPIVLHALSEYVERCDDATTDRVQQTLVHVDRVTLSDLSLGEGTTRTSFLERITHISLLMGMETHAIQNASEPWTVVRNWSAQEEMLFSAFVERLFDYPDEPDKTWSNLGDVLKDKNHNILYNVFGMDEDQTIQLEPDCADLPYMLRSYFAWKRGLPMLTRKCGRGTNAEAPKCGKPDASMAYHANGDETTRFNHYTKYVGVYRVHSGNARTALADEETDFYPVALDRASLRPGTIYADPYGHLLMIAHYVPDTPEAPGAMMAVDAQPDGTITRKRFWKGNFLFEPEMKNVGTGFKAFRPVVDGRQLRNHELDLSSGYVPYHLEQETVSKDAFYDRVEAAIHVKPLDIASSIAELTASLLESAERRVLSVQNGDDYIRANGADKMIMPQGYAVFETTGPWEDFATPSRDMRMLLAIDAVKDFPQQVRRNAKRYGLDGEEEVKDTVFRVERMLDEILEQEYVTYRNSKGQPVSLSLKKIVQRADAFEMAYHPADCNEIRWGASTDTEEYKTCSRRTNHIERAKMDKMRIWFKKRVRPARG
;
A
#
# COMPACT_ATOMS: atom_id res chain seq x y z
N MET A 1 -8.18 19.08 -23.24
CA MET A 1 -7.90 19.75 -21.97
C MET A 1 -7.16 18.85 -20.98
N ARG A 2 -7.52 17.57 -20.77
CA ARG A 2 -6.80 16.67 -19.85
C ARG A 2 -5.31 16.45 -20.17
N HIS A 3 -4.92 16.38 -21.43
CA HIS A 3 -3.51 16.26 -21.85
C HIS A 3 -2.67 17.52 -21.60
N LEU A 4 -3.30 18.69 -21.58
CA LEU A 4 -2.60 19.96 -21.33
C LEU A 4 -2.31 20.14 -19.82
N GLN A 5 -3.23 19.68 -18.96
CA GLN A 5 -3.05 19.69 -17.50
C GLN A 5 -1.96 18.71 -17.03
N PHE A 6 -1.84 17.55 -17.70
CA PHE A 6 -0.76 16.60 -17.43
C PHE A 6 0.63 17.16 -17.84
N LEU A 7 0.69 17.85 -18.97
CA LEU A 7 1.90 18.52 -19.44
C LEU A 7 2.32 19.69 -18.53
N VAL A 8 1.37 20.46 -18.00
CA VAL A 8 1.65 21.57 -17.07
C VAL A 8 2.14 21.02 -15.71
N ARG A 9 1.58 19.92 -15.21
CA ARG A 9 2.11 19.24 -14.01
C ARG A 9 3.52 18.71 -14.21
N MET A 10 3.85 18.17 -15.37
CA MET A 10 5.20 17.71 -15.71
C MET A 10 6.22 18.86 -15.84
N VAL A 11 5.81 20.02 -16.36
CA VAL A 11 6.68 21.21 -16.50
C VAL A 11 6.97 21.83 -15.13
N VAL A 12 6.01 21.86 -14.20
CA VAL A 12 6.22 22.33 -12.82
C VAL A 12 7.17 21.38 -12.07
N MET A 13 7.05 20.06 -12.25
CA MET A 13 8.02 19.08 -11.71
C MET A 13 9.44 19.26 -12.28
N CYS A 14 9.56 19.52 -13.58
CA CYS A 14 10.87 19.75 -14.21
C CYS A 14 11.54 21.06 -13.78
N LEU A 15 10.76 22.10 -13.47
CA LEU A 15 11.29 23.38 -12.98
C LEU A 15 11.81 23.26 -11.52
N PHE A 16 11.20 22.42 -10.69
CA PHE A 16 11.68 22.15 -9.34
C PHE A 16 12.94 21.27 -9.32
N ALA A 17 13.06 20.30 -10.22
CA ALA A 17 14.30 19.50 -10.36
C ALA A 17 15.51 20.32 -10.78
N SER A 18 15.33 21.39 -11.56
CA SER A 18 16.41 22.30 -11.97
C SER A 18 16.87 23.26 -10.87
N ALA A 19 16.05 23.56 -9.88
CA ALA A 19 16.40 24.44 -8.76
C ALA A 19 17.19 23.73 -7.65
N CYS A 20 17.11 22.42 -7.53
CA CYS A 20 17.87 21.63 -6.57
C CYS A 20 19.27 21.22 -7.07
N ALA A 21 19.59 21.40 -8.35
CA ALA A 21 20.87 21.00 -8.93
C ALA A 21 21.97 22.08 -8.88
N SER A 22 21.72 23.26 -8.30
CA SER A 22 22.68 24.39 -8.30
C SER A 22 23.38 24.70 -6.98
N SER A 23 23.34 23.83 -5.98
CA SER A 23 24.06 24.03 -4.71
C SER A 23 25.00 22.88 -4.33
N GLY A 24 25.83 22.47 -5.26
CA GLY A 24 26.85 21.48 -4.94
C GLY A 24 27.95 21.43 -5.99
N THR A 25 29.00 22.10 -5.73
CA THR A 25 30.39 21.91 -6.13
C THR A 25 31.06 23.22 -6.51
N ASN A 26 31.86 23.71 -5.63
CA ASN A 26 33.05 24.47 -5.98
C ASN A 26 34.22 23.97 -5.08
N ARG A 27 34.91 22.99 -5.57
CA ARG A 27 36.29 22.69 -5.22
C ARG A 27 37.02 22.34 -6.50
N ASP A 28 38.12 23.04 -6.64
CA ASP A 28 39.26 22.80 -7.47
C ASP A 28 39.48 23.84 -8.57
N THR A 29 40.59 24.35 -8.40
CA THR A 29 41.68 24.92 -9.27
C THR A 29 42.01 26.36 -8.98
N VAL A 30 43.08 26.52 -8.18
CA VAL A 30 44.05 27.59 -8.39
C VAL A 30 45.44 26.96 -8.35
N GLN A 31 46.02 26.80 -9.52
CA GLN A 31 47.50 26.65 -9.70
C GLN A 31 48.17 28.02 -9.87
N ALA A 32 49.15 28.20 -9.01
CA ALA A 32 50.45 28.87 -9.22
C ALA A 32 50.53 30.16 -10.02
N SER A 33 51.07 31.20 -9.44
CA SER A 33 52.34 31.82 -9.89
C SER A 33 52.93 32.78 -8.84
N MET A 34 54.05 32.42 -8.40
CA MET A 34 55.36 33.10 -8.26
C MET A 34 55.44 34.53 -7.71
N ALA A 35 56.36 34.56 -6.76
CA ALA A 35 57.48 35.49 -6.62
C ALA A 35 57.37 36.65 -5.61
N GLY A 36 58.31 36.65 -4.67
CA GLY A 36 58.87 37.90 -4.20
C GLY A 36 59.23 38.02 -2.71
N THR A 37 60.44 37.58 -2.37
CA THR A 37 61.43 38.23 -1.53
C THR A 37 61.27 38.49 -0.02
N ASN A 38 62.12 37.77 0.71
CA ASN A 38 63.09 38.21 1.75
C ASN A 38 62.67 39.04 2.99
N LYS A 39 62.89 38.53 4.23
CA LYS A 39 64.14 38.75 4.98
C LYS A 39 64.13 38.16 6.39
N HIS A 40 65.22 37.41 6.67
CA HIS A 40 65.89 37.13 7.92
C HIS A 40 65.38 37.62 9.28
N GLN A 41 65.28 36.67 10.22
CA GLN A 41 66.09 36.77 11.41
C GLN A 41 66.26 35.38 12.10
N ASN A 42 67.55 35.04 12.28
CA ASN A 42 68.09 33.89 13.03
C ASN A 42 67.89 34.10 14.53
N VAL A 43 67.42 33.06 15.21
CA VAL A 43 67.79 32.77 16.60
C VAL A 43 68.09 31.29 16.73
N ARG A 44 69.37 31.09 17.18
CA ARG A 44 69.94 29.79 17.53
C ARG A 44 69.57 29.42 18.95
N VAL A 45 69.05 28.22 19.14
CA VAL A 45 69.09 27.51 20.43
C VAL A 45 69.27 26.01 20.20
N GLU A 46 70.16 25.49 20.90
CA GLU A 46 70.85 24.22 21.06
C GLU A 46 70.09 22.93 20.84
N LYS A 47 70.89 21.96 20.38
CA LYS A 47 70.58 20.52 20.24
C LYS A 47 70.30 19.89 21.62
N ASN A 48 69.18 19.21 21.77
CA ASN A 48 69.06 18.06 22.63
C ASN A 48 68.44 16.89 21.88
N ARG A 49 68.95 15.69 22.20
CA ARG A 49 68.71 14.39 21.52
C ARG A 49 67.23 14.05 21.23
N PRO A 50 66.93 13.35 20.15
CA PRO A 50 65.62 12.80 19.93
C PRO A 50 65.37 11.58 20.83
N VAL A 51 64.42 11.70 21.70
CA VAL A 51 63.72 10.54 22.33
C VAL A 51 62.77 10.02 21.27
N ASN A 52 62.84 8.72 21.02
CA ASN A 52 62.06 7.98 20.05
C ASN A 52 60.57 8.03 20.39
N VAL A 53 59.82 9.04 19.89
CA VAL A 53 58.36 9.18 20.06
C VAL A 53 57.62 8.41 18.97
N ALA A 54 58.33 7.78 18.04
CA ALA A 54 57.75 6.99 16.95
C ALA A 54 57.27 5.60 17.39
N GLU A 55 57.80 5.00 18.48
CA GLU A 55 57.33 3.71 18.95
C GLU A 55 56.16 3.77 19.94
N SER A 56 55.92 4.90 20.62
CA SER A 56 54.74 5.05 21.51
C SER A 56 53.50 5.56 20.80
N ILE A 57 53.62 6.08 19.57
CA ILE A 57 52.46 6.46 18.72
C ILE A 57 52.01 5.27 17.87
N ALA A 58 52.92 4.29 17.60
CA ALA A 58 52.55 3.07 16.84
C ALA A 58 51.84 2.02 17.69
N GLU A 59 51.91 2.07 19.03
CA GLU A 59 51.19 1.14 19.90
C GLU A 59 49.81 1.66 20.37
N ASN A 60 49.54 2.97 20.23
CA ASN A 60 48.22 3.53 20.61
C ASN A 60 47.30 3.81 19.41
N THR A 61 47.68 3.47 18.17
CA THR A 61 46.85 3.55 16.97
C THR A 61 46.38 2.20 16.46
N LYS A 62 46.46 1.15 17.28
CA LYS A 62 45.61 -0.05 17.13
C LYS A 62 44.27 0.12 17.84
N GLN A 63 43.68 1.29 17.74
CA GLN A 63 42.30 1.47 18.11
C GLN A 63 41.43 0.98 16.94
N ASN A 64 40.89 -0.21 17.10
CA ASN A 64 39.61 -0.72 16.63
C ASN A 64 38.92 0.07 15.50
N SER A 65 39.48 0.06 14.28
CA SER A 65 38.71 0.38 13.09
C SER A 65 37.89 -0.86 12.76
N CYS A 66 36.57 -0.74 12.73
CA CYS A 66 35.69 -1.80 12.22
C CYS A 66 36.19 -2.30 10.85
N PRO A 67 36.27 -3.58 10.59
CA PRO A 67 36.52 -4.08 9.25
C PRO A 67 35.39 -3.60 8.34
N LYS A 68 35.73 -3.20 7.10
CA LYS A 68 34.72 -2.78 6.10
C LYS A 68 33.69 -3.89 5.89
N ASP A 69 34.15 -5.14 5.84
CA ASP A 69 33.33 -6.33 5.66
C ASP A 69 33.94 -7.54 6.41
N LYS A 70 33.11 -8.54 6.68
CA LYS A 70 33.51 -9.83 7.25
C LYS A 70 32.52 -10.92 6.82
N MET A 71 32.97 -12.20 6.91
CA MET A 71 32.08 -13.34 6.80
C MET A 71 31.37 -13.61 8.12
N ALA A 72 30.10 -13.97 8.09
CA ALA A 72 29.38 -14.42 9.26
C ALA A 72 29.99 -15.71 9.84
N SER A 73 30.32 -15.68 11.13
CA SER A 73 30.83 -16.85 11.86
C SER A 73 29.78 -17.34 12.85
N GLY A 74 29.53 -18.67 12.86
CA GLY A 74 28.56 -19.27 13.78
C GLY A 74 27.11 -19.04 13.45
N HIS A 75 26.28 -19.06 14.49
CA HIS A 75 24.85 -18.78 14.40
C HIS A 75 24.61 -17.26 14.40
N LEU A 76 23.60 -16.83 13.65
CA LEU A 76 23.15 -15.44 13.69
C LEU A 76 22.41 -15.15 15.02
N HIS A 77 22.21 -13.87 15.31
CA HIS A 77 21.56 -13.42 16.55
C HIS A 77 20.21 -14.12 16.77
N GLY A 78 19.92 -14.48 18.02
CA GLY A 78 18.70 -15.14 18.44
C GLY A 78 18.56 -16.61 18.02
N VAL A 79 19.58 -17.22 17.36
CA VAL A 79 19.51 -18.58 16.79
C VAL A 79 20.38 -19.55 17.60
N THR A 80 19.81 -20.70 18.01
CA THR A 80 20.50 -21.79 18.68
C THR A 80 20.68 -23.00 17.77
N GLN A 81 21.61 -23.94 18.14
CA GLN A 81 21.87 -25.16 17.38
C GLN A 81 20.61 -26.04 17.22
N GLU A 82 19.75 -26.08 18.21
CA GLU A 82 18.53 -26.91 18.22
C GLU A 82 17.54 -26.47 17.12
N MET A 83 17.51 -25.16 16.78
CA MET A 83 16.65 -24.60 15.75
C MET A 83 16.99 -25.07 14.34
N PHE A 84 18.15 -25.72 14.13
CA PHE A 84 18.52 -26.30 12.82
C PHE A 84 17.85 -27.65 12.55
N SER A 85 17.01 -28.15 13.48
CA SER A 85 16.07 -29.24 13.23
C SER A 85 14.68 -28.72 12.98
N ALA A 86 13.99 -29.22 11.95
CA ALA A 86 12.59 -28.88 11.69
C ALA A 86 11.69 -29.29 12.87
N ASP A 87 12.04 -30.32 13.63
CA ASP A 87 11.28 -30.82 14.78
C ASP A 87 11.25 -29.82 15.96
N TYR A 88 12.18 -28.85 16.01
CA TYR A 88 12.15 -27.77 16.99
C TYR A 88 10.86 -26.95 16.91
N TRP A 89 10.39 -26.75 15.69
CA TRP A 89 9.22 -25.96 15.39
C TRP A 89 7.97 -26.85 15.44
N GLN A 90 7.40 -27.12 16.57
CA GLN A 90 6.21 -27.95 16.74
C GLN A 90 5.04 -27.53 15.86
N GLY A 91 5.26 -27.59 14.54
CA GLY A 91 4.31 -27.18 13.51
C GLY A 91 3.02 -27.97 13.61
N GLN A 92 1.89 -27.26 13.47
CA GLN A 92 0.58 -27.89 13.48
C GLN A 92 0.34 -28.64 12.16
N ASP A 93 -0.19 -29.86 12.24
CA ASP A 93 -0.66 -30.65 11.10
C ASP A 93 -2.04 -30.19 10.57
N ARG A 94 -2.60 -29.13 11.15
CA ARG A 94 -3.84 -28.53 10.64
C ARG A 94 -3.66 -28.10 9.20
N VAL A 95 -4.59 -28.49 8.33
CA VAL A 95 -4.63 -28.03 6.95
C VAL A 95 -4.88 -26.52 6.94
N ILE A 96 -3.94 -25.76 6.36
CA ILE A 96 -4.01 -24.32 6.22
C ILE A 96 -4.68 -23.93 4.91
N MET A 97 -4.40 -24.66 3.81
CA MET A 97 -5.03 -24.47 2.51
C MET A 97 -5.38 -25.83 1.89
N ASP A 98 -6.62 -25.97 1.47
CA ASP A 98 -7.08 -27.11 0.69
C ASP A 98 -6.97 -26.83 -0.83
N GLN A 99 -7.41 -27.75 -1.65
CA GLN A 99 -7.34 -27.63 -3.13
C GLN A 99 -8.24 -26.51 -3.68
N ARG A 100 -9.36 -26.21 -3.03
CA ARG A 100 -10.25 -25.10 -3.43
C ARG A 100 -9.58 -23.75 -3.18
N ASP A 101 -8.89 -23.60 -2.05
CA ASP A 101 -8.17 -22.37 -1.70
C ASP A 101 -7.06 -22.09 -2.70
N LYS A 102 -6.28 -23.12 -3.05
CA LYS A 102 -5.20 -23.00 -4.05
C LYS A 102 -5.75 -22.64 -5.44
N THR A 103 -6.88 -23.22 -5.83
CA THR A 103 -7.54 -22.93 -7.11
C THR A 103 -8.04 -21.49 -7.15
N ARG A 104 -8.67 -20.99 -6.07
CA ARG A 104 -9.07 -19.57 -5.95
C ARG A 104 -7.88 -18.62 -6.03
N LEU A 105 -6.80 -18.94 -5.33
CA LEU A 105 -5.59 -18.12 -5.37
C LEU A 105 -5.01 -18.04 -6.79
N ARG A 106 -4.99 -19.16 -7.52
CA ARG A 106 -4.56 -19.22 -8.92
C ARG A 106 -5.46 -18.40 -9.85
N GLN A 107 -6.77 -18.47 -9.68
CA GLN A 107 -7.72 -17.69 -10.48
C GLN A 107 -7.62 -16.18 -10.20
N ARG A 108 -7.38 -15.81 -8.93
CA ARG A 108 -7.26 -14.42 -8.49
C ARG A 108 -6.00 -13.75 -9.05
N PHE A 109 -4.87 -14.46 -9.07
CA PHE A 109 -3.58 -13.93 -9.54
C PHE A 109 -3.13 -14.57 -10.84
N TYR A 110 -4.10 -14.87 -11.70
CA TYR A 110 -3.81 -15.41 -13.01
C TYR A 110 -2.88 -14.50 -13.82
N ASP A 111 -1.74 -15.04 -14.23
CA ASP A 111 -0.78 -14.34 -15.09
C ASP A 111 -0.72 -15.06 -16.46
N PRO A 112 -1.15 -14.40 -17.54
CA PRO A 112 -1.09 -14.97 -18.88
C PRO A 112 0.31 -15.40 -19.32
N LEU A 113 1.36 -14.73 -18.81
CA LEU A 113 2.76 -15.04 -19.16
C LEU A 113 3.22 -16.38 -18.64
N THR A 114 2.70 -16.82 -17.51
CA THR A 114 3.10 -18.07 -16.84
C THR A 114 2.16 -19.25 -17.18
N ASP A 115 1.05 -18.98 -17.85
CA ASP A 115 0.13 -20.03 -18.34
C ASP A 115 0.60 -20.57 -19.69
N LEU A 116 1.33 -21.68 -19.66
CA LEU A 116 1.89 -22.34 -20.87
C LEU A 116 0.82 -22.96 -21.81
N GLU A 117 -0.42 -23.07 -21.37
CA GLU A 117 -1.52 -23.52 -22.23
C GLU A 117 -2.13 -22.37 -23.04
N ARG A 118 -1.85 -21.12 -22.67
CA ARG A 118 -2.36 -19.95 -23.37
C ARG A 118 -1.42 -19.47 -24.46
N VAL A 119 -1.94 -19.33 -25.67
CA VAL A 119 -1.21 -18.69 -26.78
C VAL A 119 -1.22 -17.17 -26.56
N LEU A 120 -0.02 -16.58 -26.48
CA LEU A 120 0.13 -15.14 -26.26
C LEU A 120 0.03 -14.33 -27.55
N ASP A 121 -0.49 -13.13 -27.42
CA ASP A 121 -0.54 -12.16 -28.52
C ASP A 121 0.82 -11.47 -28.72
N LYS A 122 1.14 -11.19 -29.98
CA LYS A 122 2.38 -10.51 -30.37
C LYS A 122 2.49 -9.12 -29.79
N ASP A 123 1.39 -8.36 -29.81
CA ASP A 123 1.38 -6.99 -29.33
C ASP A 123 1.58 -6.95 -27.80
N TYR A 124 0.94 -7.87 -27.08
CA TYR A 124 1.14 -8.05 -25.64
C TYR A 124 2.61 -8.35 -25.31
N LEU A 125 3.21 -9.35 -25.98
CA LEU A 125 4.63 -9.69 -25.76
C LEU A 125 5.56 -8.54 -26.11
N SER A 126 5.25 -7.77 -27.15
CA SER A 126 6.02 -6.61 -27.59
C SER A 126 6.04 -5.49 -26.55
N VAL A 127 4.89 -5.22 -25.92
CA VAL A 127 4.80 -4.23 -24.84
C VAL A 127 5.67 -4.67 -23.66
N MET A 128 5.53 -5.92 -23.22
CA MET A 128 6.30 -6.47 -22.08
C MET A 128 7.80 -6.44 -22.32
N MET A 129 8.23 -6.85 -23.52
CA MET A 129 9.64 -6.82 -23.90
C MET A 129 10.16 -5.38 -23.97
N LYS A 130 9.43 -4.47 -24.60
CA LYS A 130 9.78 -3.06 -24.70
C LYS A 130 9.98 -2.40 -23.34
N GLU A 131 9.05 -2.62 -22.40
CA GLU A 131 9.15 -2.08 -21.05
C GLU A 131 10.43 -2.55 -20.35
N ARG A 132 10.72 -3.85 -20.41
CA ARG A 132 11.92 -4.42 -19.79
C ARG A 132 13.22 -3.90 -20.42
N LEU A 133 13.32 -3.92 -21.74
CA LEU A 133 14.51 -3.47 -22.45
C LEU A 133 14.74 -1.96 -22.27
N SER A 134 13.65 -1.16 -22.29
CA SER A 134 13.73 0.29 -22.02
C SER A 134 14.18 0.58 -20.59
N SER A 135 13.77 -0.23 -19.61
CA SER A 135 14.24 -0.09 -18.22
C SER A 135 15.74 -0.34 -18.10
N PHE A 136 16.29 -1.35 -18.82
CA PHE A 136 17.73 -1.58 -18.84
C PHE A 136 18.46 -0.46 -19.57
N GLN A 137 17.97 -0.02 -20.73
CA GLN A 137 18.57 1.10 -21.45
C GLN A 137 18.69 2.35 -20.57
N LYS A 138 17.62 2.69 -19.84
CA LYS A 138 17.64 3.80 -18.88
C LYS A 138 18.75 3.63 -17.84
N LYS A 139 18.89 2.46 -17.22
CA LYS A 139 19.92 2.18 -16.21
C LYS A 139 21.34 2.26 -16.77
N PHE A 140 21.55 1.86 -18.00
CA PHE A 140 22.84 2.04 -18.69
C PHE A 140 23.12 3.53 -18.99
N ASP A 141 22.10 4.27 -19.49
CA ASP A 141 22.21 5.71 -19.75
C ASP A 141 22.50 6.52 -18.49
N GLU A 142 21.92 6.12 -17.35
CA GLU A 142 22.12 6.73 -16.02
C GLU A 142 23.39 6.23 -15.32
N HIS A 143 24.18 5.36 -15.94
CA HIS A 143 25.41 4.77 -15.38
C HIS A 143 25.19 4.00 -14.08
N GLU A 144 24.01 3.45 -13.86
CA GLU A 144 23.73 2.57 -12.71
C GLU A 144 24.33 1.17 -12.90
N ILE A 145 24.33 0.68 -14.14
CA ILE A 145 24.84 -0.63 -14.52
C ILE A 145 25.76 -0.53 -15.75
N MET A 146 26.65 -1.51 -15.86
CA MET A 146 27.56 -1.70 -17.00
C MET A 146 27.76 -3.20 -17.25
N PHE A 147 28.36 -3.58 -18.39
CA PHE A 147 28.85 -4.93 -18.58
C PHE A 147 30.05 -5.22 -17.66
N GLU A 148 30.37 -6.50 -17.47
CA GLU A 148 31.49 -6.94 -16.65
C GLU A 148 32.87 -6.42 -17.12
N ASP A 149 33.02 -6.03 -18.38
CA ASP A 149 34.22 -5.41 -18.94
C ASP A 149 34.25 -3.87 -18.85
N GLY A 150 33.24 -3.29 -18.17
CA GLY A 150 33.12 -1.84 -18.00
C GLY A 150 32.51 -1.10 -19.19
N THR A 151 32.11 -1.81 -20.25
CA THR A 151 31.43 -1.21 -21.41
C THR A 151 29.92 -1.12 -21.21
N VAL A 152 29.25 -0.34 -22.05
CA VAL A 152 27.79 -0.21 -22.10
C VAL A 152 27.29 -0.56 -23.52
N PRO A 153 26.09 -1.14 -23.67
CA PRO A 153 25.53 -1.44 -24.99
C PRO A 153 25.21 -0.13 -25.73
N PRO A 154 25.40 -0.11 -27.08
CA PRO A 154 24.86 0.96 -27.90
C PRO A 154 23.34 1.10 -27.72
N LYS A 155 22.80 2.33 -27.75
CA LYS A 155 21.34 2.58 -27.62
C LYS A 155 20.50 1.83 -28.66
N SER A 156 21.10 1.54 -29.83
CA SER A 156 20.44 0.80 -30.91
C SER A 156 20.21 -0.67 -30.59
N ASP A 157 20.98 -1.30 -29.71
CA ASP A 157 20.95 -2.76 -29.52
C ASP A 157 19.58 -3.24 -29.03
N PHE A 158 19.08 -2.71 -27.92
CA PHE A 158 17.74 -3.08 -27.42
C PHE A 158 16.60 -2.75 -28.39
N GLN A 159 16.77 -1.68 -29.21
CA GLN A 159 15.80 -1.35 -30.24
C GLN A 159 15.86 -2.33 -31.41
N ASN A 160 17.06 -2.81 -31.78
CA ASN A 160 17.24 -3.84 -32.79
C ASN A 160 16.63 -5.18 -32.33
N ASP A 161 16.89 -5.60 -31.06
CA ASP A 161 16.31 -6.80 -30.48
C ASP A 161 14.77 -6.80 -30.55
N LEU A 162 14.14 -5.67 -30.18
CA LEU A 162 12.69 -5.54 -30.26
C LEU A 162 12.20 -5.57 -31.72
N THR A 163 12.92 -4.92 -32.64
CA THR A 163 12.58 -4.88 -34.06
C THR A 163 12.67 -6.27 -34.67
N GLU A 164 13.71 -7.04 -34.34
CA GLU A 164 13.90 -8.42 -34.79
C GLU A 164 12.77 -9.32 -34.28
N PHE A 165 12.41 -9.23 -32.98
CA PHE A 165 11.26 -9.91 -32.42
C PHE A 165 9.97 -9.59 -33.18
N MET A 166 9.71 -8.29 -33.42
CA MET A 166 8.52 -7.85 -34.14
C MET A 166 8.48 -8.36 -35.59
N ALA A 167 9.62 -8.50 -36.25
CA ALA A 167 9.70 -9.01 -37.61
C ALA A 167 9.46 -10.52 -37.68
N HIS A 168 10.00 -11.31 -36.75
CA HIS A 168 10.10 -12.77 -36.89
C HIS A 168 9.20 -13.58 -35.95
N TYR A 169 8.58 -12.96 -34.91
CA TYR A 169 7.65 -13.70 -34.05
C TYR A 169 6.46 -14.23 -34.84
N ASN A 170 6.22 -15.52 -34.74
CA ASN A 170 5.08 -16.20 -35.33
C ASN A 170 4.55 -17.28 -34.40
N LYS A 171 3.28 -17.17 -34.02
CA LYS A 171 2.59 -18.13 -33.14
C LYS A 171 2.70 -19.60 -33.64
N ALA A 172 2.71 -19.82 -34.98
CA ALA A 172 2.83 -21.14 -35.54
C ALA A 172 4.20 -21.82 -35.31
N ASN A 173 5.22 -21.03 -34.96
CA ASN A 173 6.57 -21.53 -34.70
C ASN A 173 6.86 -21.76 -33.21
N VAL A 174 5.93 -21.42 -32.35
CA VAL A 174 6.06 -21.63 -30.90
C VAL A 174 6.03 -23.12 -30.60
N LYS A 175 7.01 -23.57 -29.81
CA LYS A 175 7.15 -24.97 -29.42
C LYS A 175 7.50 -25.09 -27.96
N GLN A 176 7.06 -26.22 -27.38
CA GLN A 176 7.34 -26.55 -25.98
C GLN A 176 8.41 -27.61 -25.88
N TYR A 177 9.22 -27.54 -24.85
CA TYR A 177 10.34 -28.41 -24.55
C TYR A 177 10.45 -28.63 -23.03
N HIS A 178 11.30 -29.58 -22.62
CA HIS A 178 11.82 -29.66 -21.26
C HIS A 178 13.30 -29.31 -21.21
N LEU A 179 13.71 -28.62 -20.18
CA LEU A 179 15.12 -28.38 -19.87
C LEU A 179 15.76 -29.71 -19.41
N LEU A 180 16.89 -30.07 -19.98
CA LEU A 180 17.62 -31.29 -19.59
C LEU A 180 18.69 -31.03 -18.54
N GLU A 181 18.99 -29.76 -18.27
CA GLU A 181 19.91 -29.29 -17.22
C GLU A 181 19.45 -27.95 -16.67
N ASP A 182 19.95 -27.59 -15.50
CA ASP A 182 19.72 -26.26 -14.92
C ASP A 182 20.23 -25.17 -15.87
N THR A 183 19.39 -24.24 -16.25
CA THR A 183 19.64 -23.25 -17.30
C THR A 183 19.31 -21.85 -16.82
N SER A 184 20.26 -20.92 -16.96
CA SER A 184 20.03 -19.49 -16.64
C SER A 184 19.00 -18.88 -17.58
N ILE A 185 18.02 -18.18 -17.00
CA ILE A 185 17.04 -17.36 -17.74
C ILE A 185 17.47 -15.91 -17.59
N LEU A 186 17.90 -15.30 -18.69
CA LEU A 186 18.40 -13.93 -18.75
C LEU A 186 17.24 -12.95 -18.99
N CYS A 187 17.39 -11.74 -18.49
CA CYS A 187 16.37 -10.69 -18.62
C CYS A 187 16.40 -10.01 -20.00
N ALA A 188 17.57 -9.96 -20.63
CA ALA A 188 17.81 -9.39 -21.94
C ALA A 188 18.58 -10.38 -22.82
N PRO A 189 18.56 -10.23 -24.17
CA PRO A 189 19.14 -11.20 -25.14
C PRO A 189 20.68 -11.12 -25.24
N HIS A 190 21.34 -10.78 -24.16
CA HIS A 190 22.80 -10.70 -24.10
C HIS A 190 23.34 -11.75 -23.15
N ASP A 191 24.21 -12.63 -23.61
CA ASP A 191 24.90 -13.60 -22.76
C ASP A 191 26.09 -12.95 -22.03
N ARG A 192 25.78 -11.86 -21.31
CA ARG A 192 26.74 -11.03 -20.57
C ARG A 192 26.13 -10.61 -19.22
N ALA A 193 27.00 -10.45 -18.22
CA ALA A 193 26.56 -9.95 -16.91
C ALA A 193 26.39 -8.42 -16.94
N TYR A 194 25.31 -7.95 -16.27
CA TYR A 194 25.05 -6.54 -16.01
C TYR A 194 25.35 -6.26 -14.53
N ILE A 195 26.48 -5.62 -14.26
CA ILE A 195 26.95 -5.34 -12.92
C ILE A 195 26.64 -3.90 -12.54
N LYS A 196 26.50 -3.61 -11.24
CA LYS A 196 26.41 -2.21 -10.77
C LYS A 196 27.73 -1.51 -11.01
N THR A 197 27.69 -0.23 -11.38
CA THR A 197 28.87 0.59 -11.68
C THR A 197 29.77 0.78 -10.46
N GLN A 198 29.22 0.77 -9.26
CA GLN A 198 29.97 0.84 -8.01
C GLN A 198 29.97 -0.53 -7.35
N ASP A 199 31.15 -1.14 -7.19
CA ASP A 199 31.41 -2.40 -6.46
C ASP A 199 30.54 -3.60 -6.91
N GLY A 200 30.14 -3.63 -8.20
CA GLY A 200 29.29 -4.68 -8.75
C GLY A 200 30.05 -5.98 -9.01
N GLU A 201 29.53 -7.09 -8.51
CA GLU A 201 30.07 -8.45 -8.76
C GLU A 201 29.20 -9.18 -9.79
N VAL A 202 29.83 -10.01 -10.65
CA VAL A 202 29.17 -10.84 -11.67
C VAL A 202 28.09 -11.75 -11.06
N ARG A 203 28.30 -12.27 -9.86
CA ARG A 203 27.32 -13.12 -9.14
C ARG A 203 26.02 -12.41 -8.82
N PHE A 204 25.98 -11.06 -8.84
CA PHE A 204 24.79 -10.22 -8.67
C PHE A 204 24.32 -9.60 -9.99
N SER A 205 24.58 -10.23 -11.12
CA SER A 205 24.20 -9.73 -12.44
C SER A 205 22.71 -9.36 -12.50
N ARG A 206 22.43 -8.16 -12.95
CA ARG A 206 21.06 -7.67 -13.19
C ARG A 206 20.42 -8.29 -14.43
N ASN A 207 21.23 -8.90 -15.31
CA ASN A 207 20.73 -9.66 -16.45
C ASN A 207 20.27 -11.09 -16.08
N LEU A 208 20.60 -11.60 -14.88
CA LEU A 208 20.13 -12.90 -14.42
C LEU A 208 18.75 -12.77 -13.76
N CYS A 209 17.70 -13.13 -14.50
CA CYS A 209 16.32 -13.04 -14.04
C CYS A 209 15.91 -14.22 -13.17
N SER A 210 16.29 -15.45 -13.58
CA SER A 210 15.92 -16.67 -12.87
C SER A 210 16.74 -17.86 -13.32
N LEU A 211 16.48 -19.01 -12.71
CA LEU A 211 17.02 -20.30 -13.08
C LEU A 211 15.87 -21.23 -13.52
N GLY A 212 15.93 -21.72 -14.75
CA GLY A 212 15.12 -22.85 -15.19
C GLY A 212 15.73 -24.14 -14.69
N ARG A 213 15.03 -24.90 -13.86
CA ARG A 213 15.49 -26.17 -13.33
C ARG A 213 15.46 -27.26 -14.40
N ALA A 214 16.38 -28.22 -14.34
CA ALA A 214 16.29 -29.46 -15.12
C ALA A 214 14.89 -30.09 -14.94
N GLN A 215 14.32 -30.61 -16.00
CA GLN A 215 12.97 -31.14 -16.14
C GLN A 215 11.84 -30.12 -16.24
N ALA A 216 12.10 -28.79 -16.03
CA ALA A 216 11.07 -27.80 -16.18
C ALA A 216 10.63 -27.68 -17.65
N ARG A 217 9.30 -27.59 -17.85
CA ARG A 217 8.70 -27.30 -19.16
C ARG A 217 8.92 -25.84 -19.51
N ILE A 218 9.34 -25.60 -20.74
CA ILE A 218 9.49 -24.24 -21.29
C ILE A 218 8.81 -24.14 -22.65
N GLU A 219 8.41 -22.95 -23.00
CA GLU A 219 7.93 -22.62 -24.33
C GLU A 219 8.93 -21.67 -25.00
N VAL A 220 9.44 -22.05 -26.17
CA VAL A 220 10.29 -21.20 -27.00
C VAL A 220 9.38 -20.36 -27.89
N LEU A 221 9.32 -19.06 -27.60
CA LEU A 221 8.48 -18.11 -28.30
C LEU A 221 9.15 -17.57 -29.57
N PHE A 222 10.47 -17.39 -29.53
CA PHE A 222 11.25 -16.77 -30.57
C PHE A 222 12.74 -17.20 -30.47
N THR A 223 13.43 -17.29 -31.61
CA THR A 223 14.89 -17.48 -31.67
C THR A 223 15.50 -16.26 -32.37
N HIS A 224 16.37 -15.55 -31.68
CA HIS A 224 17.13 -14.42 -32.19
C HIS A 224 18.20 -14.86 -33.18
N ALA A 225 18.70 -13.97 -34.04
CA ALA A 225 19.69 -14.25 -35.10
C ALA A 225 21.01 -14.84 -34.56
N ASP A 226 21.42 -14.45 -33.33
CA ASP A 226 22.60 -15.00 -32.66
C ASP A 226 22.35 -16.38 -31.99
N GLY A 227 21.13 -16.91 -32.08
CA GLY A 227 20.71 -18.18 -31.51
C GLY A 227 20.14 -18.10 -30.10
N MET A 228 20.15 -16.95 -29.42
CA MET A 228 19.44 -16.75 -28.15
C MET A 228 17.97 -17.04 -28.32
N ARG A 229 17.36 -17.72 -27.35
CA ARG A 229 15.96 -18.13 -27.42
C ARG A 229 15.15 -17.39 -26.39
N PHE A 230 14.09 -16.67 -26.83
CA PHE A 230 13.12 -16.05 -25.95
C PHE A 230 12.12 -17.09 -25.48
N VAL A 231 12.06 -17.29 -24.17
CA VAL A 231 11.29 -18.37 -23.56
C VAL A 231 10.40 -17.88 -22.43
N ARG A 232 9.39 -18.68 -22.13
CA ARG A 232 8.64 -18.59 -20.88
C ARG A 232 8.55 -19.94 -20.19
N THR A 233 8.43 -19.90 -18.88
CA THR A 233 8.20 -21.04 -17.98
C THR A 233 6.94 -20.76 -17.14
N ALA A 234 6.56 -21.69 -16.28
CA ALA A 234 5.43 -21.52 -15.36
C ALA A 234 5.63 -20.43 -14.28
N ASP A 235 6.82 -19.81 -14.18
CA ASP A 235 7.14 -18.82 -13.16
C ASP A 235 7.90 -17.59 -13.67
N MET A 236 8.39 -17.64 -14.93
CA MET A 236 9.24 -16.59 -15.48
C MET A 236 9.27 -16.60 -17.00
N TRP A 237 9.66 -15.45 -17.58
CA TRP A 237 9.99 -15.32 -19.00
C TRP A 237 11.31 -14.56 -19.18
N GLY A 238 12.03 -14.85 -20.22
CA GLY A 238 13.33 -14.27 -20.52
C GLY A 238 14.05 -14.99 -21.65
N TRP A 239 15.36 -14.97 -21.62
CA TRP A 239 16.21 -15.52 -22.67
C TRP A 239 17.08 -16.64 -22.16
N ILE A 240 17.27 -17.66 -22.96
CA ILE A 240 18.24 -18.74 -22.69
C ILE A 240 19.32 -18.81 -23.77
N SER A 241 20.52 -19.27 -23.38
CA SER A 241 21.65 -19.44 -24.28
C SER A 241 21.33 -20.43 -25.44
N PRO A 242 21.92 -20.20 -26.61
CA PRO A 242 21.86 -21.20 -27.72
C PRO A 242 22.30 -22.60 -27.32
N ASN A 243 23.20 -22.69 -26.32
CA ASN A 243 23.78 -23.97 -25.86
C ASN A 243 22.90 -24.71 -24.82
N ALA A 244 21.77 -24.14 -24.40
CA ALA A 244 20.85 -24.78 -23.45
C ALA A 244 20.36 -26.13 -24.02
N LYS A 245 20.46 -27.18 -23.19
CA LYS A 245 20.05 -28.55 -23.60
C LYS A 245 18.55 -28.73 -23.41
N LEU A 246 17.87 -29.02 -24.53
CA LEU A 246 16.42 -29.21 -24.57
C LEU A 246 16.07 -30.64 -24.96
N SER A 247 14.93 -31.12 -24.49
CA SER A 247 14.29 -32.33 -25.00
C SER A 247 13.89 -32.18 -26.48
N PRO A 248 13.47 -33.22 -27.17
CA PRO A 248 12.68 -33.07 -28.38
C PRO A 248 11.44 -32.18 -28.14
N PRO A 249 10.95 -31.47 -29.18
CA PRO A 249 9.73 -30.66 -29.06
C PRO A 249 8.53 -31.53 -28.66
N LEU A 250 7.71 -31.03 -27.79
CA LEU A 250 6.48 -31.69 -27.35
C LEU A 250 5.41 -31.53 -28.45
N ASN A 251 5.08 -32.62 -29.13
CA ASN A 251 4.13 -32.63 -30.25
C ASN A 251 2.81 -33.33 -29.90
N ASP A 252 2.64 -33.83 -28.66
CA ASP A 252 1.56 -34.74 -28.31
C ASP A 252 0.51 -34.06 -27.44
N PRO A 253 -0.80 -34.21 -27.73
CA PRO A 253 -1.87 -33.80 -26.81
C PRO A 253 -1.85 -34.55 -25.47
N ASP A 254 -1.09 -35.63 -25.36
CA ASP A 254 -0.90 -36.48 -24.17
C ASP A 254 0.29 -36.06 -23.29
N VAL A 255 0.71 -34.81 -23.36
CA VAL A 255 1.82 -34.30 -22.50
C VAL A 255 1.47 -34.50 -21.02
N PRO A 256 2.35 -35.10 -20.19
CA PRO A 256 2.13 -35.26 -18.78
C PRO A 256 1.97 -33.89 -18.08
N GLU A 257 1.12 -33.87 -17.05
CA GLU A 257 0.90 -32.65 -16.25
C GLU A 257 2.21 -32.21 -15.60
N GLU A 258 2.58 -30.94 -15.80
CA GLU A 258 3.78 -30.35 -15.20
C GLU A 258 3.68 -30.30 -13.68
N ALA A 259 4.81 -30.49 -13.00
CA ALA A 259 4.97 -30.29 -11.56
C ALA A 259 4.05 -31.16 -10.68
N GLN A 260 3.79 -32.40 -11.06
CA GLN A 260 3.11 -33.37 -10.19
C GLN A 260 3.98 -33.87 -9.05
N TRP A 261 5.29 -33.90 -9.24
CA TRP A 261 6.26 -34.39 -8.27
C TRP A 261 7.33 -33.34 -7.99
N PHE A 262 7.85 -33.36 -6.79
CA PHE A 262 8.91 -32.47 -6.32
C PHE A 262 10.07 -33.28 -5.75
N ALA A 263 11.30 -32.99 -6.25
CA ALA A 263 12.51 -33.67 -5.79
C ALA A 263 13.02 -33.07 -4.49
N THR A 264 12.90 -33.80 -3.39
CA THR A 264 13.40 -33.41 -2.05
C THR A 264 14.91 -33.66 -1.89
N SER A 265 15.48 -34.50 -2.72
CA SER A 265 16.93 -34.73 -2.87
C SER A 265 17.33 -34.85 -4.33
N GLY A 266 18.58 -34.58 -4.66
CA GLY A 266 19.13 -34.88 -6.00
C GLY A 266 19.26 -36.37 -6.20
N PHE A 267 18.95 -36.84 -7.40
CA PHE A 267 19.08 -38.23 -7.79
C PHE A 267 19.48 -38.39 -9.25
N ALA A 268 19.93 -39.56 -9.62
CA ALA A 268 20.19 -39.96 -11.01
C ALA A 268 19.57 -41.31 -11.30
N VAL A 269 18.90 -41.46 -12.43
CA VAL A 269 18.30 -42.73 -12.90
C VAL A 269 18.44 -42.83 -14.40
N ASP A 270 18.95 -43.98 -14.89
CA ASP A 270 19.14 -44.25 -16.31
C ASP A 270 19.88 -43.15 -17.10
N GLY A 271 20.87 -42.49 -16.47
CA GLY A 271 21.65 -41.42 -17.07
C GLY A 271 20.97 -40.02 -17.06
N VAL A 272 19.77 -39.89 -16.45
CA VAL A 272 19.10 -38.62 -16.22
C VAL A 272 19.44 -38.15 -14.81
N SER A 273 20.06 -36.97 -14.69
CA SER A 273 20.37 -36.34 -13.41
C SER A 273 19.27 -35.30 -13.08
N VAL A 274 18.68 -35.43 -11.92
CA VAL A 274 17.65 -34.51 -11.42
C VAL A 274 18.17 -33.83 -10.17
N PRO A 275 18.26 -32.50 -10.15
CA PRO A 275 18.71 -31.76 -8.95
C PRO A 275 17.61 -31.68 -7.92
N ARG A 276 17.97 -31.49 -6.63
CA ARG A 276 17.04 -31.17 -5.54
C ARG A 276 16.27 -29.89 -5.88
N GLY A 277 14.97 -29.91 -5.65
CA GLY A 277 14.06 -28.80 -5.91
C GLY A 277 13.61 -28.74 -7.39
N ALA A 278 13.85 -29.75 -8.18
CA ALA A 278 13.26 -29.90 -9.52
C ALA A 278 11.80 -30.35 -9.40
N PHE A 279 10.98 -29.86 -10.33
CA PHE A 279 9.58 -30.28 -10.50
C PHE A 279 9.53 -31.26 -11.67
N LEU A 280 8.84 -32.38 -11.48
CA LEU A 280 8.77 -33.44 -12.44
C LEU A 280 7.35 -33.61 -12.97
N ALA A 281 7.24 -33.90 -14.25
CA ALA A 281 5.98 -34.19 -14.89
C ALA A 281 5.40 -35.51 -14.38
N GLY A 282 4.07 -35.63 -14.37
CA GLY A 282 3.37 -36.86 -13.99
C GLY A 282 2.05 -37.06 -14.74
N LYS A 283 1.67 -38.30 -14.93
CA LYS A 283 0.38 -38.71 -15.49
C LYS A 283 0.04 -40.08 -14.95
N ASP A 284 -1.22 -40.32 -14.61
CA ASP A 284 -1.74 -41.59 -14.12
C ASP A 284 -0.93 -42.19 -12.94
N GLY A 285 -0.45 -41.30 -12.04
CA GLY A 285 0.37 -41.65 -10.88
C GLY A 285 1.83 -42.01 -11.17
N LEU A 286 2.28 -41.91 -12.42
CA LEU A 286 3.65 -42.20 -12.84
C LEU A 286 4.50 -40.92 -12.89
N VAL A 287 5.81 -41.05 -12.76
CA VAL A 287 6.83 -40.00 -12.95
C VAL A 287 7.37 -40.05 -14.38
N TYR A 288 7.38 -38.89 -15.02
CA TYR A 288 7.93 -38.74 -16.37
C TYR A 288 9.21 -37.91 -16.33
N LEU A 289 10.30 -38.46 -16.86
CA LEU A 289 11.58 -37.76 -17.00
C LEU A 289 11.90 -37.50 -18.45
N ALA A 290 12.10 -36.26 -18.82
CA ALA A 290 12.51 -35.85 -20.15
C ALA A 290 13.99 -36.24 -20.40
N THR A 291 14.26 -36.76 -21.60
CA THR A 291 15.59 -37.16 -22.07
C THR A 291 15.86 -36.55 -23.44
N PRO A 292 17.11 -36.62 -23.97
CA PRO A 292 17.40 -36.18 -25.34
C PRO A 292 16.64 -36.93 -26.43
N THR A 293 16.04 -38.08 -26.10
CA THR A 293 15.32 -38.93 -27.06
C THR A 293 13.84 -39.06 -26.81
N GLY A 294 13.28 -38.31 -25.80
CA GLY A 294 11.88 -38.37 -25.41
C GLY A 294 11.69 -38.69 -23.95
N TRP A 295 10.57 -39.27 -23.56
CA TRP A 295 10.21 -39.57 -22.20
C TRP A 295 10.71 -40.95 -21.73
N LYS A 296 11.10 -41.00 -20.44
CA LYS A 296 11.18 -42.24 -19.67
C LYS A 296 10.18 -42.16 -18.50
N THR A 297 9.51 -43.27 -18.22
CA THR A 297 8.43 -43.37 -17.25
C THR A 297 8.81 -44.29 -16.10
N TYR A 298 8.51 -43.90 -14.88
CA TYR A 298 8.84 -44.66 -13.68
C TYR A 298 7.64 -44.70 -12.71
N SER A 299 7.55 -45.81 -11.93
CA SER A 299 6.75 -45.79 -10.73
C SER A 299 7.38 -44.83 -9.69
N PRO A 300 6.60 -44.04 -8.95
CA PRO A 300 7.12 -43.18 -7.87
C PRO A 300 7.95 -43.93 -6.85
N ASP A 301 7.58 -45.21 -6.54
CA ASP A 301 8.30 -46.05 -5.60
C ASP A 301 9.71 -46.47 -6.11
N ALA A 302 9.96 -46.34 -7.38
CA ALA A 302 11.27 -46.61 -7.99
C ALA A 302 12.26 -45.43 -7.84
N ILE A 303 11.78 -44.25 -7.39
CA ILE A 303 12.60 -43.05 -7.25
C ILE A 303 12.55 -42.58 -5.80
N GLN A 304 13.68 -42.67 -5.11
CA GLN A 304 13.80 -42.12 -3.76
C GLN A 304 13.97 -40.61 -3.80
N GLY A 305 13.40 -39.90 -2.81
CA GLY A 305 13.57 -38.45 -2.66
C GLY A 305 12.65 -37.62 -3.56
N ILE A 306 11.44 -38.09 -3.86
CA ILE A 306 10.37 -37.32 -4.49
C ILE A 306 9.11 -37.33 -3.63
N ILE A 307 8.31 -36.28 -3.72
CA ILE A 307 7.01 -36.17 -3.06
C ILE A 307 5.97 -35.63 -4.05
N SER A 308 4.72 -36.01 -3.86
CA SER A 308 3.62 -35.42 -4.63
C SER A 308 3.44 -33.93 -4.27
N THR A 309 3.18 -33.11 -5.27
CA THR A 309 2.81 -31.69 -5.08
C THR A 309 1.32 -31.54 -4.76
N ASP A 310 0.53 -32.57 -5.01
CA ASP A 310 -0.90 -32.61 -4.68
C ASP A 310 -1.12 -33.04 -3.22
N ARG A 311 -0.61 -32.25 -2.32
CA ARG A 311 -0.71 -32.43 -0.88
C ARG A 311 -1.29 -31.17 -0.21
N PRO A 312 -2.00 -31.29 0.91
CA PRO A 312 -2.48 -30.12 1.62
C PRO A 312 -1.31 -29.29 2.17
N LEU A 313 -1.50 -27.99 2.28
CA LEU A 313 -0.57 -27.12 2.98
C LEU A 313 -0.85 -27.20 4.48
N THR A 314 0.13 -27.69 5.26
CA THR A 314 0.15 -27.60 6.72
C THR A 314 1.39 -26.81 7.15
N GLN A 315 1.39 -26.26 8.37
CA GLN A 315 2.56 -25.54 8.91
C GLN A 315 3.78 -26.46 9.01
N LYS A 316 3.58 -27.68 9.47
CA LYS A 316 4.63 -28.70 9.59
C LYS A 316 5.26 -29.01 8.23
N ALA A 317 4.45 -29.36 7.23
CA ALA A 317 4.94 -29.69 5.90
C ALA A 317 5.63 -28.50 5.20
N TRP A 318 5.19 -27.27 5.47
CA TRP A 318 5.85 -26.05 5.00
C TRP A 318 7.24 -25.91 5.59
N ILE A 319 7.39 -26.04 6.91
CA ILE A 319 8.67 -25.94 7.62
C ILE A 319 9.62 -27.03 7.15
N GLU A 320 9.18 -28.30 7.12
CA GLU A 320 9.97 -29.42 6.63
C GLU A 320 10.50 -29.18 5.22
N THR A 321 9.69 -28.60 4.34
CA THR A 321 10.10 -28.30 2.95
C THR A 321 11.11 -27.14 2.88
N LEU A 322 10.95 -26.09 3.71
CA LEU A 322 11.96 -25.03 3.85
C LEU A 322 13.32 -25.58 4.30
N TYR A 323 13.31 -26.49 5.26
CA TYR A 323 14.52 -27.10 5.83
C TYR A 323 15.31 -27.96 4.86
N LEU A 324 14.71 -28.43 3.75
CA LEU A 324 15.45 -29.08 2.67
C LEU A 324 16.58 -28.20 2.10
N PHE A 325 16.43 -26.89 2.19
CA PHE A 325 17.35 -25.91 1.62
C PHE A 325 18.25 -25.21 2.65
N LEU A 326 18.06 -25.49 3.93
CA LEU A 326 18.84 -24.88 5.02
C LEU A 326 20.33 -25.19 4.84
N GLY A 327 21.17 -24.16 4.85
CA GLY A 327 22.60 -24.25 4.61
C GLY A 327 23.03 -24.15 3.14
N ASP A 328 22.11 -24.18 2.17
CA ASP A 328 22.42 -23.96 0.75
C ASP A 328 23.06 -22.58 0.54
N PRO A 329 24.05 -22.46 -0.36
CA PRO A 329 24.57 -21.16 -0.74
C PRO A 329 23.48 -20.22 -1.30
N TYR A 330 23.67 -18.92 -1.10
CA TYR A 330 22.85 -17.88 -1.72
C TYR A 330 23.16 -17.75 -3.21
N GLY A 331 22.14 -17.65 -4.08
CA GLY A 331 22.33 -17.46 -5.51
C GLY A 331 21.37 -16.43 -6.10
N TRP A 332 21.84 -15.19 -6.26
CA TRP A 332 21.10 -14.12 -6.90
C TRP A 332 20.58 -14.54 -8.28
N GLY A 333 19.25 -14.41 -8.52
CA GLY A 333 18.66 -14.81 -9.80
C GLY A 333 18.83 -16.28 -10.17
N GLY A 334 19.32 -17.15 -9.28
CA GLY A 334 19.64 -18.54 -9.55
C GLY A 334 21.12 -18.82 -9.87
N TYR A 335 21.99 -17.82 -9.64
CA TYR A 335 23.45 -17.97 -9.86
C TYR A 335 23.98 -19.23 -9.18
N GLY A 336 24.81 -19.98 -9.93
CA GLY A 336 25.43 -21.21 -9.44
C GLY A 336 24.45 -22.36 -9.16
N GLY A 337 23.19 -22.28 -9.64
CA GLY A 337 22.13 -23.27 -9.36
C GLY A 337 21.46 -23.09 -7.99
N TRP A 338 21.78 -22.03 -7.25
CA TRP A 338 21.29 -21.76 -5.91
C TRP A 338 20.06 -20.83 -5.89
N ARG A 339 19.59 -20.45 -4.70
CA ARG A 339 18.37 -19.68 -4.53
C ARG A 339 18.64 -18.31 -3.91
N ASP A 340 17.97 -17.28 -4.42
CA ASP A 340 17.76 -16.03 -3.69
C ASP A 340 16.52 -16.13 -2.78
N CYS A 341 16.23 -15.07 -2.02
CA CYS A 341 15.14 -15.05 -1.05
C CYS A 341 13.78 -15.39 -1.66
N SER A 342 13.43 -14.80 -2.80
CA SER A 342 12.14 -15.00 -3.46
C SER A 342 12.06 -16.35 -4.19
N ARG A 343 13.16 -16.86 -4.72
CA ARG A 343 13.19 -18.20 -5.34
C ARG A 343 13.02 -19.30 -4.31
N LEU A 344 13.58 -19.16 -3.12
CA LEU A 344 13.38 -20.10 -2.02
C LEU A 344 11.88 -20.23 -1.69
N ILE A 345 11.22 -19.10 -1.46
CA ILE A 345 9.77 -19.06 -1.14
C ILE A 345 8.94 -19.62 -2.30
N LEU A 346 9.28 -19.26 -3.54
CA LEU A 346 8.58 -19.77 -4.75
C LEU A 346 8.67 -21.29 -4.86
N ASP A 347 9.87 -21.88 -4.74
CA ASP A 347 10.06 -23.32 -4.87
C ASP A 347 9.30 -24.10 -3.79
N VAL A 348 9.31 -23.59 -2.55
CA VAL A 348 8.54 -24.19 -1.45
C VAL A 348 7.04 -24.09 -1.72
N ALA A 349 6.53 -22.93 -2.12
CA ALA A 349 5.10 -22.73 -2.41
C ALA A 349 4.62 -23.63 -3.58
N ARG A 350 5.41 -23.72 -4.66
CA ARG A 350 5.12 -24.59 -5.80
C ARG A 350 5.07 -26.06 -5.44
N SER A 351 5.85 -26.51 -4.43
CA SER A 351 5.79 -27.89 -3.96
C SER A 351 4.44 -28.27 -3.32
N PHE A 352 3.58 -27.27 -3.10
CA PHE A 352 2.18 -27.39 -2.67
C PHE A 352 1.19 -26.94 -3.75
N ARG A 353 1.64 -26.71 -5.00
CA ARG A 353 0.84 -26.13 -6.10
C ARG A 353 0.27 -24.75 -5.79
N ILE A 354 0.94 -23.97 -4.94
CA ILE A 354 0.57 -22.58 -4.64
C ILE A 354 1.28 -21.66 -5.64
N PRO A 355 0.54 -20.88 -6.43
CA PRO A 355 1.12 -19.97 -7.40
C PRO A 355 1.62 -18.71 -6.68
N LEU A 356 2.92 -18.46 -6.72
CA LEU A 356 3.52 -17.19 -6.31
C LEU A 356 4.35 -16.62 -7.46
N PRO A 357 4.45 -15.30 -7.61
CA PRO A 357 5.30 -14.68 -8.61
C PRO A 357 6.80 -14.84 -8.27
N ARG A 358 7.66 -14.58 -9.27
CA ARG A 358 9.11 -14.75 -9.12
C ARG A 358 9.75 -13.73 -8.18
N ASN A 359 9.30 -12.48 -8.17
CA ASN A 359 9.95 -11.41 -7.40
C ASN A 359 9.31 -11.20 -6.01
N SER A 360 10.13 -10.76 -5.05
CA SER A 360 9.71 -10.61 -3.65
C SER A 360 8.63 -9.54 -3.45
N LYS A 361 8.65 -8.43 -4.20
CA LYS A 361 7.65 -7.36 -4.10
C LYS A 361 6.26 -7.86 -4.49
N GLU A 362 6.16 -8.64 -5.57
CA GLU A 362 4.89 -9.23 -5.96
C GLU A 362 4.46 -10.36 -5.03
N GLN A 363 5.42 -11.19 -4.52
CA GLN A 363 5.11 -12.21 -3.50
C GLN A 363 4.46 -11.59 -2.27
N ALA A 364 4.91 -10.39 -1.85
CA ALA A 364 4.37 -9.69 -0.70
C ALA A 364 2.88 -9.36 -0.83
N VAL A 365 2.36 -9.18 -2.04
CA VAL A 365 0.97 -8.73 -2.27
C VAL A 365 0.09 -9.75 -3.01
N LYS A 366 0.69 -10.76 -3.66
CA LYS A 366 -0.02 -11.82 -4.38
C LYS A 366 -0.12 -13.11 -3.55
N THR A 367 -0.58 -13.00 -2.32
CA THR A 367 -0.89 -14.09 -1.37
C THR A 367 -2.38 -14.12 -1.06
N SER A 368 -2.82 -15.03 -0.19
CA SER A 368 -4.23 -15.09 0.22
C SER A 368 -4.68 -13.75 0.81
N LEU A 369 -3.80 -13.14 1.62
CA LEU A 369 -4.02 -11.91 2.34
C LEU A 369 -2.67 -11.24 2.62
N TYR A 370 -2.63 -9.91 2.76
CA TYR A 370 -1.49 -9.21 3.33
C TYR A 370 -1.92 -8.00 4.16
N PHE A 371 -1.04 -7.57 5.06
CA PHE A 371 -1.16 -6.34 5.84
C PHE A 371 -0.01 -5.42 5.49
N GLN A 372 -0.32 -4.18 5.17
CA GLN A 372 0.67 -3.12 5.06
C GLN A 372 0.98 -2.60 6.47
N VAL A 373 2.24 -2.70 6.88
CA VAL A 373 2.70 -2.35 8.24
C VAL A 373 3.81 -1.32 8.23
N GLU A 374 4.08 -0.72 7.09
CA GLU A 374 5.01 0.40 7.01
C GLU A 374 4.50 1.51 7.94
N GLY A 375 5.39 2.01 8.79
CA GLY A 375 5.05 3.04 9.75
C GLY A 375 4.52 2.59 11.10
N MET A 376 4.27 1.31 11.29
CA MET A 376 3.94 0.78 12.62
C MET A 376 5.18 0.69 13.50
N SER A 377 4.99 0.80 14.84
CA SER A 377 6.05 0.53 15.79
C SER A 377 6.55 -0.91 15.70
N PRO A 378 7.79 -1.23 16.11
CA PRO A 378 8.28 -2.60 16.18
C PRO A 378 7.37 -3.52 17.00
N GLU A 379 6.83 -3.05 18.11
CA GLU A 379 5.92 -3.77 19.00
C GLU A 379 4.61 -4.12 18.30
N ASP A 380 3.99 -3.15 17.61
CA ASP A 380 2.76 -3.37 16.85
C ASP A 380 2.96 -4.34 15.69
N LYS A 381 4.12 -4.26 15.00
CA LYS A 381 4.48 -5.21 13.95
C LYS A 381 4.61 -6.62 14.50
N LEU A 382 5.29 -6.81 15.63
CA LEU A 382 5.44 -8.12 16.28
C LEU A 382 4.09 -8.70 16.70
N GLN A 383 3.23 -7.91 17.33
CA GLN A 383 1.89 -8.34 17.71
C GLN A 383 1.09 -8.79 16.47
N LYS A 384 1.19 -8.05 15.38
CA LYS A 384 0.50 -8.37 14.11
C LYS A 384 1.09 -9.62 13.44
N ILE A 385 2.40 -9.82 13.49
CA ILE A 385 3.07 -11.04 12.99
C ILE A 385 2.59 -12.27 13.77
N ASP A 386 2.57 -12.20 15.10
CA ASP A 386 2.12 -13.31 15.95
C ASP A 386 0.64 -13.64 15.72
N ALA A 387 -0.21 -12.62 15.61
CA ALA A 387 -1.62 -12.80 15.29
C ALA A 387 -1.82 -13.42 13.89
N ALA A 388 -1.05 -12.99 12.90
CA ALA A 388 -1.07 -13.55 11.56
C ALA A 388 -0.63 -15.02 11.52
N ALA A 389 0.36 -15.40 12.33
CA ALA A 389 0.86 -16.78 12.43
C ALA A 389 -0.19 -17.77 12.96
N GLN A 390 -1.20 -17.31 13.71
CA GLN A 390 -2.33 -18.14 14.14
C GLN A 390 -3.29 -18.48 12.98
N LEU A 391 -3.29 -17.68 11.91
CA LEU A 391 -4.17 -17.82 10.74
C LEU A 391 -3.56 -18.71 9.66
N GLY A 392 -2.26 -18.64 9.43
CA GLY A 392 -1.62 -19.35 8.32
C GLY A 392 -0.10 -19.24 8.29
N ILE A 393 0.47 -19.51 7.13
CA ILE A 393 1.90 -19.33 6.88
C ILE A 393 2.16 -17.84 6.67
N VAL A 394 3.13 -17.30 7.38
CA VAL A 394 3.51 -15.89 7.33
C VAL A 394 4.80 -15.70 6.53
N LEU A 395 4.73 -14.78 5.58
CA LEU A 395 5.89 -14.26 4.85
C LEU A 395 6.08 -12.79 5.24
N LEU A 396 7.31 -12.40 5.53
CA LEU A 396 7.67 -11.03 5.90
C LEU A 396 8.50 -10.39 4.81
N HIS A 397 8.09 -9.21 4.36
CA HIS A 397 8.75 -8.50 3.25
C HIS A 397 9.17 -7.09 3.65
N PHE A 398 10.36 -6.70 3.18
CA PHE A 398 10.79 -5.33 3.03
C PHE A 398 11.46 -5.14 1.66
N PRO A 399 11.60 -3.91 1.13
CA PRO A 399 12.15 -3.67 -0.20
C PRO A 399 13.47 -4.41 -0.45
N GLY A 400 13.43 -5.35 -1.40
CA GLY A 400 14.55 -6.20 -1.81
C GLY A 400 14.70 -7.53 -1.06
N HIS A 401 13.85 -7.86 -0.09
CA HIS A 401 13.96 -9.11 0.65
C HIS A 401 12.61 -9.68 1.11
N ILE A 402 12.52 -11.02 1.17
CA ILE A 402 11.38 -11.75 1.71
C ILE A 402 11.85 -12.94 2.54
N MET A 403 11.13 -13.23 3.63
CA MET A 403 11.48 -14.22 4.65
C MET A 403 10.25 -15.05 5.04
N ALA A 404 10.44 -16.32 5.39
CA ALA A 404 9.41 -17.15 6.01
C ALA A 404 9.51 -17.06 7.53
N TYR A 405 8.45 -16.60 8.18
CA TYR A 405 8.37 -16.60 9.65
C TYR A 405 8.07 -18.01 10.16
N LEU A 406 8.87 -18.50 11.13
CA LEU A 406 8.72 -19.83 11.70
C LEU A 406 7.97 -19.83 13.03
N GLY A 407 8.01 -18.72 13.74
CA GLY A 407 7.45 -18.59 15.09
C GLY A 407 8.43 -17.92 16.05
N ARG A 408 8.11 -17.96 17.34
CA ARG A 408 9.02 -17.52 18.39
C ARG A 408 9.84 -18.68 18.91
N SER A 409 11.12 -18.40 19.21
CA SER A 409 11.99 -19.35 19.94
C SER A 409 11.48 -19.53 21.38
N HIS A 410 12.03 -20.52 22.10
CA HIS A 410 11.75 -20.72 23.52
C HIS A 410 12.14 -19.49 24.38
N GLU A 411 13.08 -18.68 23.90
CA GLU A 411 13.52 -17.43 24.54
C GLU A 411 12.68 -16.22 24.09
N GLY A 412 11.70 -16.42 23.17
CA GLY A 412 10.79 -15.38 22.70
C GLY A 412 11.26 -14.62 21.46
N HIS A 413 12.42 -14.95 20.86
CA HIS A 413 12.90 -14.30 19.64
C HIS A 413 12.04 -14.67 18.43
N PRO A 414 11.63 -13.69 17.59
CA PRO A 414 10.88 -13.92 16.36
C PRO A 414 11.82 -14.43 15.27
N ILE A 415 11.74 -15.71 14.93
CA ILE A 415 12.68 -16.39 14.02
C ILE A 415 12.12 -16.50 12.61
N VAL A 416 12.99 -16.23 11.63
CA VAL A 416 12.72 -16.37 10.20
C VAL A 416 13.72 -17.31 9.54
N LEU A 417 13.29 -17.98 8.46
CA LEU A 417 14.16 -18.70 7.54
C LEU A 417 14.18 -17.99 6.18
N HIS A 418 15.37 -17.71 5.66
CA HIS A 418 15.54 -16.97 4.43
C HIS A 418 16.87 -17.28 3.72
N ALA A 419 16.95 -17.03 2.42
CA ALA A 419 18.23 -16.96 1.71
C ALA A 419 18.77 -15.52 1.86
N LEU A 420 19.85 -15.36 2.62
CA LEU A 420 20.44 -14.09 2.99
C LEU A 420 21.84 -13.93 2.40
N SER A 421 22.07 -12.82 1.66
CA SER A 421 23.42 -12.50 1.17
C SER A 421 24.23 -11.75 2.22
N GLU A 422 23.68 -10.71 2.82
CA GLU A 422 24.39 -9.80 3.72
C GLU A 422 23.46 -9.01 4.64
N TYR A 423 24.01 -8.53 5.75
CA TYR A 423 23.40 -7.53 6.62
C TYR A 423 24.47 -6.59 7.19
N VAL A 424 24.08 -5.52 7.83
CA VAL A 424 24.99 -4.58 8.50
C VAL A 424 24.93 -4.81 10.00
N GLU A 425 26.06 -4.86 10.65
CA GLU A 425 26.20 -5.05 12.09
C GLU A 425 26.97 -3.87 12.71
N ARG A 426 26.54 -3.46 13.89
CA ARG A 426 27.26 -2.46 14.67
C ARG A 426 28.48 -3.10 15.31
N CYS A 427 29.62 -2.42 15.27
CA CYS A 427 30.88 -2.94 15.81
C CYS A 427 31.59 -1.99 16.78
N ASP A 428 30.93 -0.94 17.26
CA ASP A 428 31.45 -0.01 18.25
C ASP A 428 30.87 -0.22 19.66
N ASP A 429 31.64 0.09 20.67
CA ASP A 429 31.21 0.17 22.06
C ASP A 429 30.46 1.50 22.29
N ALA A 430 29.32 1.72 21.73
CA ALA A 430 28.29 2.75 22.05
C ALA A 430 28.77 4.15 22.59
N THR A 431 30.08 4.45 22.58
CA THR A 431 30.67 5.63 23.23
C THR A 431 31.00 6.78 22.28
N THR A 432 30.77 6.62 20.96
CA THR A 432 31.08 7.63 19.95
C THR A 432 29.83 8.09 19.20
N ASP A 433 29.74 9.37 18.89
CA ASP A 433 28.63 9.99 18.11
C ASP A 433 28.51 9.47 16.66
N ARG A 434 29.47 8.67 16.19
CA ARG A 434 29.45 8.07 14.85
C ARG A 434 29.27 6.57 14.95
N VAL A 435 28.16 6.06 14.40
CA VAL A 435 27.90 4.61 14.28
C VAL A 435 28.98 3.97 13.41
N GLN A 436 29.86 3.15 14.01
CA GLN A 436 30.79 2.30 13.28
C GLN A 436 30.11 0.97 12.96
N GLN A 437 30.14 0.55 11.73
CA GLN A 437 29.40 -0.61 11.25
C GLN A 437 30.19 -1.42 10.22
N THR A 438 29.95 -2.75 10.21
CA THR A 438 30.59 -3.72 9.32
C THR A 438 29.51 -4.38 8.45
N LEU A 439 29.81 -4.59 7.17
CA LEU A 439 29.01 -5.44 6.29
C LEU A 439 29.34 -6.90 6.58
N VAL A 440 28.35 -7.69 6.91
CA VAL A 440 28.49 -9.11 7.22
C VAL A 440 27.91 -9.93 6.08
N HIS A 441 28.78 -10.66 5.38
CA HIS A 441 28.40 -11.58 4.32
C HIS A 441 27.95 -12.91 4.91
N VAL A 442 26.73 -13.33 4.61
CA VAL A 442 26.13 -14.60 5.08
C VAL A 442 26.11 -15.62 3.96
N ASP A 443 25.73 -15.22 2.77
CA ASP A 443 25.73 -15.95 1.51
C ASP A 443 25.15 -17.38 1.58
N ARG A 444 24.09 -17.58 2.36
CA ARG A 444 23.43 -18.89 2.51
C ARG A 444 21.96 -18.80 2.93
N VAL A 445 21.26 -19.90 2.77
CA VAL A 445 19.95 -20.11 3.41
C VAL A 445 20.17 -20.36 4.89
N THR A 446 19.57 -19.54 5.76
CA THR A 446 19.84 -19.58 7.20
C THR A 446 18.64 -19.15 8.02
N LEU A 447 18.77 -19.32 9.32
CA LEU A 447 17.88 -18.75 10.33
C LEU A 447 18.46 -17.44 10.85
N SER A 448 17.59 -16.50 11.21
CA SER A 448 17.93 -15.32 12.00
C SER A 448 16.71 -14.86 12.80
N ASP A 449 16.93 -14.02 13.80
CA ASP A 449 15.84 -13.22 14.34
C ASP A 449 15.65 -11.93 13.53
N LEU A 450 14.67 -11.12 13.91
CA LEU A 450 14.34 -9.87 13.21
C LEU A 450 15.15 -8.66 13.71
N SER A 451 16.10 -8.84 14.65
CA SER A 451 16.96 -7.75 15.16
C SER A 451 18.16 -7.45 14.27
N LEU A 452 18.46 -8.28 13.26
CA LEU A 452 19.60 -8.05 12.36
C LEU A 452 19.57 -6.63 11.80
N GLY A 453 20.67 -5.90 11.98
CA GLY A 453 20.82 -4.50 11.56
C GLY A 453 20.40 -3.47 12.61
N GLU A 454 19.99 -3.89 13.81
CA GLU A 454 19.60 -2.98 14.90
C GLU A 454 20.74 -2.03 15.28
N GLY A 455 20.41 -0.75 15.49
CA GLY A 455 21.37 0.29 15.84
C GLY A 455 22.32 0.68 14.70
N THR A 456 22.10 0.24 13.46
CA THR A 456 22.89 0.61 12.28
C THR A 456 22.16 1.63 11.41
N THR A 457 22.84 2.15 10.38
CA THR A 457 22.22 3.06 9.40
C THR A 457 21.14 2.38 8.54
N ARG A 458 21.10 1.04 8.47
CA ARG A 458 20.09 0.29 7.74
C ARG A 458 18.87 -0.10 8.59
N THR A 459 18.92 0.13 9.90
CA THR A 459 17.92 -0.30 10.91
C THR A 459 17.68 -1.82 10.96
N SER A 460 16.93 -2.31 11.95
CA SER A 460 16.64 -3.73 12.08
C SER A 460 15.73 -4.26 10.98
N PHE A 461 15.77 -5.57 10.73
CA PHE A 461 14.83 -6.20 9.81
C PHE A 461 13.38 -5.96 10.20
N LEU A 462 13.08 -5.99 11.51
CA LEU A 462 11.74 -5.71 12.05
C LEU A 462 11.25 -4.30 11.67
N GLU A 463 12.09 -3.27 11.87
CA GLU A 463 11.76 -1.89 11.52
C GLU A 463 11.52 -1.73 10.02
N ARG A 464 12.27 -2.47 9.18
CA ARG A 464 12.20 -2.43 7.72
C ARG A 464 10.99 -3.15 7.14
N ILE A 465 10.33 -4.07 7.86
CA ILE A 465 9.16 -4.80 7.35
C ILE A 465 8.07 -3.83 6.93
N THR A 466 7.68 -3.93 5.65
CA THR A 466 6.59 -3.16 5.05
C THR A 466 5.30 -3.97 4.87
N HIS A 467 5.43 -5.30 4.68
CA HIS A 467 4.29 -6.19 4.48
C HIS A 467 4.42 -7.47 5.29
N ILE A 468 3.31 -7.88 5.90
CA ILE A 468 3.08 -9.20 6.49
C ILE A 468 2.10 -9.91 5.58
N SER A 469 2.53 -10.99 4.92
CA SER A 469 1.75 -11.70 3.92
C SER A 469 1.40 -13.09 4.38
N LEU A 470 0.19 -13.59 4.06
CA LEU A 470 -0.31 -14.86 4.55
C LEU A 470 -0.68 -15.80 3.39
N LEU A 471 -0.25 -17.05 3.50
CA LEU A 471 -0.85 -18.16 2.78
C LEU A 471 -1.83 -18.85 3.73
N MET A 472 -3.11 -18.73 3.46
CA MET A 472 -4.19 -19.28 4.29
C MET A 472 -5.42 -19.60 3.45
N GLY A 473 -6.20 -20.56 3.89
CA GLY A 473 -7.54 -20.81 3.35
C GLY A 473 -8.57 -19.85 3.96
N MET A 474 -9.60 -19.58 3.18
CA MET A 474 -10.78 -18.85 3.67
C MET A 474 -11.83 -19.86 4.13
N GLU A 475 -11.76 -20.25 5.40
CA GLU A 475 -12.78 -21.11 5.98
C GLU A 475 -14.17 -20.46 5.84
N THR A 476 -15.07 -21.17 5.23
CA THR A 476 -16.48 -20.77 5.05
C THR A 476 -17.41 -21.73 5.80
N HIS A 477 -18.67 -21.38 5.91
CA HIS A 477 -19.70 -22.25 6.43
C HIS A 477 -20.48 -22.92 5.27
N ALA A 478 -21.09 -24.07 5.54
CA ALA A 478 -22.01 -24.66 4.60
C ALA A 478 -23.32 -23.86 4.58
N ILE A 479 -23.81 -23.52 3.38
CA ILE A 479 -25.08 -22.85 3.22
C ILE A 479 -26.21 -23.83 3.62
N GLN A 480 -27.06 -23.39 4.53
CA GLN A 480 -28.20 -24.15 5.00
C GLN A 480 -29.50 -23.56 4.42
N ASN A 481 -30.46 -24.44 4.17
CA ASN A 481 -31.82 -24.04 3.84
C ASN A 481 -32.54 -23.59 5.12
N ALA A 482 -32.40 -22.31 5.44
CA ALA A 482 -32.96 -21.67 6.62
C ALA A 482 -33.75 -20.43 6.19
N SER A 483 -34.53 -19.86 7.10
CA SER A 483 -35.22 -18.58 6.88
C SER A 483 -34.43 -17.36 7.34
N GLU A 484 -33.34 -17.59 8.10
CA GLU A 484 -32.44 -16.55 8.55
C GLU A 484 -31.61 -15.97 7.39
N PRO A 485 -31.11 -14.73 7.47
CA PRO A 485 -30.32 -14.11 6.41
C PRO A 485 -29.12 -14.95 6.00
N TRP A 486 -28.38 -15.52 6.98
CA TRP A 486 -27.27 -16.46 6.77
C TRP A 486 -27.05 -17.32 8.01
N THR A 487 -26.30 -18.40 7.86
CA THR A 487 -25.94 -19.32 8.94
C THR A 487 -24.81 -18.72 9.79
N VAL A 488 -24.98 -18.65 11.11
CA VAL A 488 -23.95 -18.22 12.08
C VAL A 488 -23.31 -19.46 12.69
N VAL A 489 -21.98 -19.57 12.57
CA VAL A 489 -21.17 -20.72 13.03
C VAL A 489 -20.00 -20.31 13.91
N ARG A 490 -19.73 -19.04 14.10
CA ARG A 490 -18.61 -18.51 14.90
C ARG A 490 -18.91 -17.13 15.48
N ASN A 491 -18.09 -16.70 16.43
CA ASN A 491 -18.13 -15.38 17.05
C ASN A 491 -17.08 -14.43 16.40
N TRP A 492 -17.24 -13.13 16.57
CA TRP A 492 -16.20 -12.17 16.28
C TRP A 492 -15.04 -12.34 17.26
N SER A 493 -13.91 -12.78 16.78
CA SER A 493 -12.64 -12.83 17.51
C SER A 493 -11.72 -11.70 17.07
N ALA A 494 -10.62 -11.48 17.79
CA ALA A 494 -9.58 -10.53 17.37
C ALA A 494 -9.03 -10.85 15.98
N GLN A 495 -8.94 -12.17 15.63
CA GLN A 495 -8.53 -12.61 14.30
C GLN A 495 -9.55 -12.25 13.22
N GLU A 496 -10.86 -12.42 13.49
CA GLU A 496 -11.92 -12.03 12.53
C GLU A 496 -11.96 -10.50 12.34
N GLU A 497 -11.70 -9.73 13.40
CA GLU A 497 -11.55 -8.26 13.29
C GLU A 497 -10.34 -7.87 12.45
N MET A 498 -9.21 -8.56 12.58
CA MET A 498 -8.04 -8.36 11.76
C MET A 498 -8.28 -8.73 10.30
N LEU A 499 -9.00 -9.84 10.04
CA LEU A 499 -9.41 -10.25 8.70
C LEU A 499 -10.38 -9.26 8.07
N PHE A 500 -11.31 -8.70 8.85
CA PHE A 500 -12.21 -7.64 8.38
C PHE A 500 -11.42 -6.38 7.94
N SER A 501 -10.45 -5.97 8.74
CA SER A 501 -9.57 -4.85 8.40
C SER A 501 -8.83 -5.09 7.08
N ALA A 502 -8.24 -6.27 6.90
CA ALA A 502 -7.55 -6.62 5.67
C ALA A 502 -8.49 -6.78 4.46
N PHE A 503 -9.71 -7.26 4.68
CA PHE A 503 -10.74 -7.31 3.64
C PHE A 503 -11.08 -5.91 3.13
N VAL A 504 -11.33 -4.95 4.03
CA VAL A 504 -11.60 -3.55 3.66
C VAL A 504 -10.40 -2.94 2.93
N GLU A 505 -9.18 -3.14 3.44
CA GLU A 505 -7.95 -2.64 2.81
C GLU A 505 -7.83 -3.12 1.36
N ARG A 506 -8.01 -4.41 1.14
CA ARG A 506 -7.90 -5.01 -0.20
C ARG A 506 -8.99 -4.56 -1.17
N LEU A 507 -10.20 -4.35 -0.71
CA LEU A 507 -11.31 -3.89 -1.56
C LEU A 507 -11.03 -2.54 -2.23
N PHE A 508 -10.30 -1.66 -1.56
CA PHE A 508 -10.11 -0.27 -2.00
C PHE A 508 -8.66 0.10 -2.33
N ASP A 509 -7.74 -0.89 -2.37
CA ASP A 509 -6.34 -0.70 -2.73
C ASP A 509 -6.16 -0.70 -4.25
N TYR A 510 -6.19 0.49 -4.84
CA TYR A 510 -6.01 0.75 -6.28
C TYR A 510 -4.92 1.81 -6.48
N PRO A 511 -3.64 1.46 -6.35
CA PRO A 511 -2.53 2.42 -6.42
C PRO A 511 -2.42 3.08 -7.80
N ASP A 512 -2.76 2.37 -8.88
CA ASP A 512 -2.68 2.88 -10.25
C ASP A 512 -3.89 3.76 -10.66
N GLU A 513 -4.95 3.79 -9.83
CA GLU A 513 -6.18 4.53 -10.07
C GLU A 513 -6.56 5.40 -8.85
N PRO A 514 -5.79 6.46 -8.53
CA PRO A 514 -6.00 7.25 -7.30
C PRO A 514 -7.39 7.90 -7.21
N ASP A 515 -8.02 8.23 -8.34
CA ASP A 515 -9.34 8.88 -8.41
C ASP A 515 -10.48 7.88 -8.69
N LYS A 516 -10.24 6.57 -8.52
CA LYS A 516 -11.26 5.54 -8.78
C LYS A 516 -12.51 5.75 -7.94
N THR A 517 -13.65 5.67 -8.58
CA THR A 517 -15.00 5.65 -7.99
C THR A 517 -15.79 4.47 -8.54
N TRP A 518 -16.85 4.07 -7.84
CA TRP A 518 -17.71 2.96 -8.24
C TRP A 518 -19.16 3.40 -8.23
N SER A 519 -19.97 2.86 -9.15
CA SER A 519 -21.38 3.23 -9.27
C SER A 519 -22.20 2.81 -8.03
N ASN A 520 -21.77 1.71 -7.37
CA ASN A 520 -22.39 1.19 -6.16
C ASN A 520 -21.44 0.21 -5.45
N LEU A 521 -21.80 -0.23 -4.23
CA LEU A 521 -21.01 -1.17 -3.47
C LEU A 521 -21.00 -2.59 -4.09
N GLY A 522 -22.07 -2.97 -4.78
CA GLY A 522 -22.11 -4.25 -5.49
C GLY A 522 -21.00 -4.36 -6.54
N ASP A 523 -20.70 -3.28 -7.26
CA ASP A 523 -19.60 -3.27 -8.25
C ASP A 523 -18.23 -3.41 -7.59
N VAL A 524 -18.02 -2.83 -6.40
CA VAL A 524 -16.80 -3.02 -5.59
C VAL A 524 -16.63 -4.50 -5.24
N LEU A 525 -17.69 -5.15 -4.77
CA LEU A 525 -17.67 -6.54 -4.28
C LEU A 525 -17.54 -7.58 -5.41
N LYS A 526 -17.87 -7.22 -6.65
CA LYS A 526 -17.69 -8.09 -7.85
C LYS A 526 -16.25 -8.13 -8.36
N ASP A 527 -15.38 -7.24 -7.90
CA ASP A 527 -13.98 -7.26 -8.32
C ASP A 527 -13.23 -8.41 -7.63
N LYS A 528 -13.09 -9.52 -8.36
CA LYS A 528 -12.42 -10.74 -7.89
C LYS A 528 -10.94 -10.55 -7.50
N ASN A 529 -10.27 -9.51 -8.02
CA ASN A 529 -8.86 -9.25 -7.73
C ASN A 529 -8.68 -8.53 -6.39
N HIS A 530 -9.69 -7.78 -5.97
CA HIS A 530 -9.67 -6.98 -4.74
C HIS A 530 -10.53 -7.59 -3.62
N ASN A 531 -11.63 -8.28 -3.96
CA ASN A 531 -12.46 -8.96 -2.98
C ASN A 531 -11.88 -10.32 -2.59
N ILE A 532 -11.24 -10.41 -1.41
CA ILE A 532 -10.66 -11.67 -0.89
C ILE A 532 -11.72 -12.73 -0.57
N LEU A 533 -12.99 -12.34 -0.46
CA LEU A 533 -14.14 -13.22 -0.18
C LEU A 533 -14.98 -13.50 -1.43
N TYR A 534 -14.51 -13.10 -2.61
CA TYR A 534 -15.22 -13.33 -3.86
C TYR A 534 -15.45 -14.83 -4.09
N ASN A 535 -16.70 -15.21 -4.38
CA ASN A 535 -17.14 -16.57 -4.70
C ASN A 535 -16.64 -17.65 -3.71
N VAL A 536 -16.61 -17.34 -2.40
CA VAL A 536 -16.13 -18.29 -1.39
C VAL A 536 -17.04 -19.50 -1.19
N PHE A 537 -18.32 -19.40 -1.56
CA PHE A 537 -19.26 -20.52 -1.56
C PHE A 537 -19.21 -21.34 -2.86
N GLY A 538 -18.59 -20.82 -3.92
CA GLY A 538 -18.45 -21.49 -5.21
C GLY A 538 -19.74 -21.52 -6.03
N MET A 539 -20.63 -20.54 -5.84
CA MET A 539 -21.96 -20.46 -6.49
C MET A 539 -22.14 -19.18 -7.32
N ASP A 540 -21.05 -18.45 -7.56
CA ASP A 540 -21.05 -17.11 -8.19
C ASP A 540 -21.98 -16.11 -7.47
N GLU A 541 -22.13 -16.28 -6.17
CA GLU A 541 -23.06 -15.55 -5.32
C GLU A 541 -22.84 -14.03 -5.38
N ASP A 542 -21.61 -13.58 -5.61
CA ASP A 542 -21.28 -12.15 -5.69
C ASP A 542 -21.79 -11.47 -6.96
N GLN A 543 -22.14 -12.22 -8.00
CA GLN A 543 -22.68 -11.65 -9.24
C GLN A 543 -24.11 -11.09 -9.06
N THR A 544 -24.84 -11.57 -8.06
CA THR A 544 -26.22 -11.18 -7.80
C THR A 544 -26.39 -10.22 -6.62
N ILE A 545 -25.28 -9.75 -6.02
CA ILE A 545 -25.30 -8.76 -4.94
C ILE A 545 -25.76 -7.40 -5.49
N GLN A 546 -26.72 -6.78 -4.77
CA GLN A 546 -27.28 -5.46 -5.04
C GLN A 546 -27.20 -4.61 -3.78
N LEU A 547 -26.12 -3.88 -3.61
CA LEU A 547 -25.87 -3.02 -2.45
C LEU A 547 -25.62 -1.59 -2.92
N GLU A 548 -26.54 -0.72 -2.58
CA GLU A 548 -26.57 0.71 -2.90
C GLU A 548 -26.67 1.52 -1.59
N PRO A 549 -25.59 1.59 -0.79
CA PRO A 549 -25.61 2.31 0.47
C PRO A 549 -25.64 3.83 0.30
N ASP A 550 -26.20 4.52 1.30
CA ASP A 550 -25.82 5.90 1.60
C ASP A 550 -24.57 5.93 2.52
N CYS A 551 -24.17 7.15 2.95
CA CYS A 551 -22.97 7.31 3.76
C CYS A 551 -23.01 6.52 5.10
N ALA A 552 -24.18 6.38 5.71
CA ALA A 552 -24.32 5.69 6.99
C ALA A 552 -24.44 4.17 6.80
N ASP A 553 -24.97 3.73 5.67
CA ASP A 553 -25.20 2.31 5.36
C ASP A 553 -23.92 1.58 4.96
N LEU A 554 -22.99 2.29 4.29
CA LEU A 554 -21.76 1.69 3.75
C LEU A 554 -20.99 0.85 4.77
N PRO A 555 -20.64 1.36 5.98
CA PRO A 555 -19.95 0.55 6.98
C PRO A 555 -20.71 -0.70 7.40
N TYR A 556 -22.02 -0.58 7.58
CA TYR A 556 -22.87 -1.69 8.00
C TYR A 556 -23.04 -2.74 6.91
N MET A 557 -23.17 -2.34 5.64
CA MET A 557 -23.27 -3.27 4.52
C MET A 557 -21.98 -4.04 4.31
N LEU A 558 -20.80 -3.38 4.40
CA LEU A 558 -19.49 -4.05 4.35
C LEU A 558 -19.31 -5.02 5.52
N ARG A 559 -19.69 -4.60 6.74
CA ARG A 559 -19.62 -5.45 7.94
C ARG A 559 -20.54 -6.66 7.81
N SER A 560 -21.76 -6.46 7.33
CA SER A 560 -22.73 -7.55 7.11
C SER A 560 -22.28 -8.50 6.02
N TYR A 561 -21.71 -8.00 4.92
CA TYR A 561 -21.15 -8.83 3.86
C TYR A 561 -20.04 -9.75 4.39
N PHE A 562 -19.09 -9.18 5.13
CA PHE A 562 -18.04 -9.97 5.76
C PHE A 562 -18.62 -11.00 6.75
N ALA A 563 -19.56 -10.58 7.59
CA ALA A 563 -20.23 -11.46 8.55
C ALA A 563 -20.94 -12.63 7.85
N TRP A 564 -21.66 -12.36 6.78
CA TRP A 564 -22.30 -13.38 5.96
C TRP A 564 -21.29 -14.39 5.42
N LYS A 565 -20.27 -13.91 4.71
CA LYS A 565 -19.24 -14.77 4.10
C LYS A 565 -18.48 -15.61 5.12
N ARG A 566 -18.33 -15.12 6.34
CA ARG A 566 -17.59 -15.79 7.42
C ARG A 566 -18.47 -16.56 8.41
N GLY A 567 -19.81 -16.49 8.28
CA GLY A 567 -20.73 -17.09 9.24
C GLY A 567 -20.66 -16.47 10.64
N LEU A 568 -20.56 -15.15 10.71
CA LEU A 568 -20.47 -14.36 11.95
C LEU A 568 -21.81 -13.71 12.30
N PRO A 569 -22.11 -13.46 13.58
CA PRO A 569 -23.31 -12.76 13.98
C PRO A 569 -23.23 -11.26 13.69
N MET A 570 -24.36 -10.64 13.36
CA MET A 570 -24.49 -9.20 13.25
C MET A 570 -25.56 -8.70 14.22
N LEU A 571 -25.23 -7.71 15.04
CA LEU A 571 -26.17 -6.96 15.89
C LEU A 571 -26.18 -5.51 15.46
N THR A 572 -27.38 -4.94 15.33
CA THR A 572 -27.57 -3.52 15.01
C THR A 572 -28.58 -2.92 15.96
N ARG A 573 -28.38 -1.64 16.30
CA ARG A 573 -29.28 -0.90 17.19
C ARG A 573 -30.06 0.15 16.39
N LYS A 574 -31.31 0.38 16.74
CA LYS A 574 -32.03 1.55 16.26
C LYS A 574 -31.76 2.72 17.20
N CYS A 575 -31.13 3.78 16.67
CA CYS A 575 -30.74 4.94 17.44
C CYS A 575 -31.63 6.14 17.12
N GLY A 576 -31.67 7.12 18.03
CA GLY A 576 -32.24 8.45 17.77
C GLY A 576 -31.26 9.31 16.95
N ARG A 577 -31.70 10.52 16.58
CA ARG A 577 -30.82 11.49 15.90
C ARG A 577 -30.11 12.47 16.86
N GLY A 578 -30.44 12.37 18.18
CA GLY A 578 -29.98 13.32 19.20
C GLY A 578 -30.81 14.61 19.22
N THR A 579 -30.41 15.51 20.09
CA THR A 579 -30.99 16.85 20.25
C THR A 579 -29.87 17.89 20.33
N ASN A 580 -30.23 19.18 20.45
CA ASN A 580 -29.25 20.24 20.69
C ASN A 580 -28.50 20.10 22.03
N ALA A 581 -29.02 19.32 22.96
CA ALA A 581 -28.46 19.16 24.30
C ALA A 581 -27.84 17.79 24.56
N GLU A 582 -28.27 16.74 23.83
CA GLU A 582 -27.87 15.37 24.08
C GLU A 582 -27.48 14.63 22.78
N ALA A 583 -26.41 13.84 22.85
CA ALA A 583 -26.01 12.95 21.80
C ALA A 583 -27.10 11.88 21.49
N PRO A 584 -27.13 11.30 20.29
CA PRO A 584 -27.99 10.18 19.96
C PRO A 584 -27.86 9.04 20.97
N LYS A 585 -28.99 8.45 21.36
CA LYS A 585 -29.07 7.25 22.21
C LYS A 585 -29.70 6.12 21.41
N CYS A 586 -29.27 4.89 21.68
CA CYS A 586 -29.71 3.71 20.97
C CYS A 586 -30.59 2.79 21.84
N GLY A 587 -31.49 2.08 21.20
CA GLY A 587 -32.31 1.04 21.81
C GLY A 587 -31.58 -0.28 21.98
N LYS A 588 -32.30 -1.33 22.31
CA LYS A 588 -31.78 -2.70 22.41
C LYS A 588 -31.24 -3.16 21.04
N PRO A 589 -30.18 -3.98 21.04
CA PRO A 589 -29.67 -4.55 19.80
C PRO A 589 -30.67 -5.55 19.20
N ASP A 590 -30.69 -5.63 17.88
CA ASP A 590 -31.44 -6.59 17.11
C ASP A 590 -30.50 -7.51 16.36
N ALA A 591 -30.69 -8.82 16.51
CA ALA A 591 -29.81 -9.80 15.88
C ALA A 591 -30.16 -10.01 14.41
N SER A 592 -29.18 -10.23 13.56
CA SER A 592 -29.41 -10.65 12.16
C SER A 592 -30.33 -11.88 12.07
N MET A 593 -30.14 -12.81 13.00
CA MET A 593 -30.96 -14.06 13.09
C MET A 593 -32.41 -13.83 13.44
N ALA A 594 -32.79 -12.65 13.94
CA ALA A 594 -34.19 -12.31 14.18
C ALA A 594 -34.92 -11.83 12.91
N TYR A 595 -34.19 -11.63 11.83
CA TYR A 595 -34.74 -11.25 10.53
C TYR A 595 -34.94 -12.48 9.67
N HIS A 596 -36.15 -12.65 9.12
CA HIS A 596 -36.52 -13.79 8.29
C HIS A 596 -36.91 -13.32 6.89
N ALA A 597 -36.39 -13.99 5.87
CA ALA A 597 -36.68 -13.73 4.47
C ALA A 597 -36.76 -15.06 3.68
N ASN A 598 -37.46 -15.02 2.57
CA ASN A 598 -37.58 -16.16 1.65
C ASN A 598 -36.55 -16.05 0.53
N GLY A 599 -36.25 -17.16 -0.11
CA GLY A 599 -35.31 -17.25 -1.23
C GLY A 599 -34.01 -17.98 -0.88
N ASP A 600 -33.07 -18.00 -1.82
CA ASP A 600 -31.71 -18.47 -1.55
C ASP A 600 -31.00 -17.53 -0.58
N GLU A 601 -29.84 -17.96 -0.10
CA GLU A 601 -29.10 -17.18 0.92
C GLU A 601 -28.65 -15.81 0.41
N THR A 602 -28.28 -15.67 -0.86
CA THR A 602 -27.91 -14.38 -1.46
C THR A 602 -29.11 -13.43 -1.52
N THR A 603 -30.26 -13.93 -1.90
CA THR A 603 -31.53 -13.16 -1.90
C THR A 603 -31.87 -12.71 -0.48
N ARG A 604 -31.79 -13.61 0.51
CA ARG A 604 -32.03 -13.27 1.93
C ARG A 604 -31.05 -12.24 2.46
N PHE A 605 -29.77 -12.36 2.10
CA PHE A 605 -28.73 -11.38 2.44
C PHE A 605 -29.04 -9.99 1.86
N ASN A 606 -29.35 -9.90 0.56
CA ASN A 606 -29.74 -8.64 -0.09
C ASN A 606 -30.97 -7.99 0.59
N HIS A 607 -31.97 -8.80 0.96
CA HIS A 607 -33.14 -8.31 1.70
C HIS A 607 -32.77 -7.78 3.09
N TYR A 608 -31.91 -8.50 3.81
CA TYR A 608 -31.45 -8.08 5.15
C TYR A 608 -30.70 -6.75 5.09
N THR A 609 -29.72 -6.61 4.19
CA THR A 609 -28.92 -5.39 4.08
C THR A 609 -29.77 -4.17 3.71
N LYS A 610 -30.75 -4.36 2.80
CA LYS A 610 -31.73 -3.32 2.48
C LYS A 610 -32.60 -2.95 3.68
N TYR A 611 -33.05 -3.94 4.47
CA TYR A 611 -33.80 -3.69 5.69
C TYR A 611 -32.98 -2.94 6.73
N VAL A 612 -31.73 -3.35 6.97
CA VAL A 612 -30.80 -2.66 7.90
C VAL A 612 -30.58 -1.22 7.48
N GLY A 613 -30.21 -0.97 6.21
CA GLY A 613 -29.94 0.37 5.70
C GLY A 613 -31.15 1.30 5.82
N VAL A 614 -32.33 0.85 5.40
CA VAL A 614 -33.53 1.70 5.36
C VAL A 614 -34.17 1.91 6.72
N TYR A 615 -34.18 0.88 7.60
CA TYR A 615 -35.03 0.92 8.81
C TYR A 615 -34.28 0.94 10.14
N ARG A 616 -33.01 0.52 10.16
CA ARG A 616 -32.26 0.32 11.41
C ARG A 616 -31.17 1.33 11.65
N VAL A 617 -30.42 1.72 10.65
CA VAL A 617 -29.21 2.52 10.81
C VAL A 617 -29.32 3.88 10.12
N HIS A 618 -28.60 4.84 10.64
CA HIS A 618 -28.37 6.16 10.06
C HIS A 618 -27.19 6.79 10.79
N SER A 619 -26.74 7.96 10.35
CA SER A 619 -25.56 8.64 10.92
C SER A 619 -25.60 8.85 12.45
N GLY A 620 -26.78 8.86 13.07
CA GLY A 620 -26.93 8.95 14.53
C GLY A 620 -26.34 7.74 15.26
N ASN A 621 -26.31 6.55 14.64
CA ASN A 621 -25.73 5.36 15.25
C ASN A 621 -24.25 5.50 15.59
N ALA A 622 -23.51 6.26 14.79
CA ALA A 622 -22.09 6.49 15.01
C ALA A 622 -21.80 7.76 15.82
N ARG A 623 -22.77 8.67 15.95
CA ARG A 623 -22.61 9.95 16.69
C ARG A 623 -23.05 9.89 18.16
N THR A 624 -23.22 8.70 18.72
CA THR A 624 -23.46 8.47 20.15
C THR A 624 -22.30 9.02 20.97
N ALA A 625 -22.55 9.36 22.24
CA ALA A 625 -21.50 9.81 23.16
C ALA A 625 -20.35 8.81 23.23
N LEU A 626 -19.10 9.29 23.35
CA LEU A 626 -17.91 8.43 23.30
C LEU A 626 -17.88 7.41 24.44
N ALA A 627 -18.36 7.78 25.63
CA ALA A 627 -18.41 6.88 26.79
C ALA A 627 -19.62 5.92 26.80
N ASP A 628 -20.57 6.04 25.86
CA ASP A 628 -21.78 5.23 25.82
C ASP A 628 -21.48 3.79 25.42
N GLU A 629 -21.97 2.82 26.22
CA GLU A 629 -21.79 1.39 25.98
C GLU A 629 -22.92 0.74 25.16
N GLU A 630 -24.10 1.35 25.18
CA GLU A 630 -25.27 0.84 24.44
C GLU A 630 -25.29 1.33 22.98
N THR A 631 -24.19 1.03 22.25
CA THR A 631 -23.89 1.53 20.91
C THR A 631 -23.34 0.42 20.02
N ASP A 632 -23.41 0.60 18.70
CA ASP A 632 -22.80 -0.33 17.71
C ASP A 632 -21.29 -0.08 17.56
N PHE A 633 -20.79 1.07 18.02
CA PHE A 633 -19.40 1.48 17.87
C PHE A 633 -18.80 1.92 19.21
N TYR A 634 -17.47 1.92 19.29
CA TYR A 634 -16.72 2.48 20.42
C TYR A 634 -15.52 3.30 19.94
N PRO A 635 -15.12 4.35 20.67
CA PRO A 635 -13.99 5.20 20.30
C PRO A 635 -12.65 4.46 20.47
N VAL A 636 -11.70 4.80 19.61
CA VAL A 636 -10.36 4.22 19.57
C VAL A 636 -9.28 5.29 19.72
N ALA A 637 -8.03 4.89 20.00
CA ALA A 637 -6.89 5.80 20.07
C ALA A 637 -6.52 6.37 18.69
N LEU A 638 -5.83 7.53 18.71
CA LEU A 638 -5.36 8.21 17.50
C LEU A 638 -3.94 7.79 17.14
N ASP A 639 -3.70 6.47 17.08
CA ASP A 639 -2.46 5.85 16.68
C ASP A 639 -2.64 4.94 15.45
N ARG A 640 -1.54 4.54 14.83
CA ARG A 640 -1.55 3.75 13.61
C ARG A 640 -2.18 2.37 13.77
N ALA A 641 -2.04 1.73 14.92
CA ALA A 641 -2.58 0.40 15.20
C ALA A 641 -4.10 0.43 15.35
N SER A 642 -4.63 1.49 15.94
CA SER A 642 -6.06 1.72 16.18
C SER A 642 -6.80 2.28 14.97
N LEU A 643 -6.17 3.19 14.20
CA LEU A 643 -6.72 3.78 12.98
C LEU A 643 -6.51 2.84 11.78
N ARG A 644 -7.03 1.64 11.84
CA ARG A 644 -6.87 0.62 10.80
C ARG A 644 -8.02 0.64 9.78
N PRO A 645 -7.85 0.06 8.58
CA PRO A 645 -8.95 -0.14 7.63
C PRO A 645 -10.16 -0.80 8.29
N GLY A 646 -11.37 -0.31 8.01
CA GLY A 646 -12.59 -0.73 8.69
C GLY A 646 -12.98 0.12 9.91
N THR A 647 -12.07 0.95 10.44
CA THR A 647 -12.40 1.99 11.45
C THR A 647 -13.23 3.06 10.78
N ILE A 648 -14.33 3.47 11.41
CA ILE A 648 -15.20 4.54 10.90
C ILE A 648 -14.80 5.89 11.48
N TYR A 649 -15.15 6.93 10.76
CA TYR A 649 -15.12 8.31 11.24
C TYR A 649 -16.54 8.88 11.28
N ALA A 650 -16.97 9.34 12.44
CA ALA A 650 -18.25 10.00 12.63
C ALA A 650 -18.09 11.52 12.54
N ASP A 651 -18.58 12.10 11.45
CA ASP A 651 -18.63 13.56 11.26
C ASP A 651 -19.71 14.18 12.18
N PRO A 652 -19.46 15.34 12.79
CA PRO A 652 -20.43 15.99 13.68
C PRO A 652 -21.75 16.35 13.01
N TYR A 653 -21.74 16.49 11.69
CA TYR A 653 -22.88 16.94 10.88
C TYR A 653 -23.64 15.83 10.19
N GLY A 654 -23.28 14.56 10.43
CA GLY A 654 -24.09 13.43 10.01
C GLY A 654 -23.57 12.65 8.82
N HIS A 655 -22.28 12.80 8.50
CA HIS A 655 -21.59 12.01 7.50
C HIS A 655 -20.74 10.92 8.16
N LEU A 656 -20.62 9.76 7.53
CA LEU A 656 -19.73 8.68 7.95
C LEU A 656 -18.72 8.38 6.85
N LEU A 657 -17.47 8.17 7.28
CA LEU A 657 -16.41 7.69 6.42
C LEU A 657 -15.84 6.41 7.05
N MET A 658 -15.26 5.52 6.25
CA MET A 658 -14.56 4.34 6.75
C MET A 658 -13.13 4.38 6.22
N ILE A 659 -12.13 4.23 7.11
CA ILE A 659 -10.73 4.10 6.69
C ILE A 659 -10.64 2.88 5.76
N ALA A 660 -10.07 3.08 4.58
CA ALA A 660 -9.96 2.07 3.54
C ALA A 660 -8.54 1.51 3.44
N HIS A 661 -7.56 2.36 3.24
CA HIS A 661 -6.15 1.94 3.14
C HIS A 661 -5.21 3.10 3.42
N TYR A 662 -3.92 2.78 3.55
CA TYR A 662 -2.85 3.76 3.65
C TYR A 662 -1.97 3.73 2.42
N VAL A 663 -1.72 4.90 1.86
CA VAL A 663 -0.69 5.09 0.83
C VAL A 663 0.62 5.37 1.57
N PRO A 664 1.70 4.62 1.34
CA PRO A 664 2.98 4.84 2.04
C PRO A 664 3.69 6.11 1.57
N ASP A 665 4.56 6.66 2.43
CA ASP A 665 5.46 7.75 2.05
C ASP A 665 6.46 7.29 0.98
N THR A 666 6.59 8.05 -0.11
CA THR A 666 7.63 7.87 -1.14
C THR A 666 8.57 9.08 -1.16
N PRO A 667 9.72 8.99 -1.86
CA PRO A 667 10.57 10.18 -2.07
C PRO A 667 9.88 11.30 -2.85
N GLU A 668 8.87 10.95 -3.67
CA GLU A 668 8.18 11.88 -4.57
C GLU A 668 6.88 12.44 -3.99
N ALA A 669 6.28 11.76 -3.00
CA ALA A 669 4.99 12.15 -2.43
C ALA A 669 4.83 11.67 -0.99
N PRO A 670 4.25 12.51 -0.10
CA PRO A 670 3.92 12.10 1.25
C PRO A 670 2.80 11.06 1.24
N GLY A 671 2.82 10.17 2.22
CA GLY A 671 1.80 9.17 2.43
C GLY A 671 0.41 9.77 2.69
N ALA A 672 -0.60 8.92 2.70
CA ALA A 672 -1.96 9.37 2.96
C ALA A 672 -2.80 8.28 3.63
N MET A 673 -3.67 8.66 4.52
CA MET A 673 -4.79 7.83 4.96
C MET A 673 -5.98 8.08 4.05
N MET A 674 -6.45 7.03 3.38
CA MET A 674 -7.60 7.05 2.51
C MET A 674 -8.81 6.44 3.20
N ALA A 675 -9.93 7.12 3.11
CA ALA A 675 -11.22 6.60 3.53
C ALA A 675 -12.18 6.49 2.34
N VAL A 676 -13.26 5.77 2.52
CA VAL A 676 -14.36 5.65 1.56
C VAL A 676 -15.65 6.18 2.18
N ASP A 677 -16.49 6.75 1.34
CA ASP A 677 -17.85 7.14 1.66
C ASP A 677 -18.81 6.76 0.53
N ALA A 678 -20.09 6.62 0.85
CA ALA A 678 -21.14 6.50 -0.15
C ALA A 678 -21.89 7.81 -0.27
N GLN A 679 -22.28 8.14 -1.48
CA GLN A 679 -23.09 9.32 -1.79
C GLN A 679 -24.58 8.94 -1.79
N PRO A 680 -25.52 9.89 -1.69
CA PRO A 680 -26.96 9.60 -1.72
C PRO A 680 -27.45 8.90 -2.99
N ASP A 681 -26.70 8.96 -4.08
CA ASP A 681 -26.96 8.25 -5.33
C ASP A 681 -26.37 6.84 -5.39
N GLY A 682 -25.79 6.35 -4.28
CA GLY A 682 -25.14 5.04 -4.17
C GLY A 682 -23.67 5.00 -4.63
N THR A 683 -23.16 6.07 -5.22
CA THR A 683 -21.77 6.15 -5.70
C THR A 683 -20.79 6.05 -4.54
N ILE A 684 -19.79 5.18 -4.65
CA ILE A 684 -18.70 5.03 -3.68
C ILE A 684 -17.52 5.88 -4.12
N THR A 685 -17.03 6.75 -3.23
CA THR A 685 -15.90 7.64 -3.49
C THR A 685 -14.80 7.47 -2.44
N ARG A 686 -13.54 7.77 -2.84
CA ARG A 686 -12.40 7.80 -1.92
C ARG A 686 -12.16 9.23 -1.43
N LYS A 687 -11.78 9.36 -0.17
CA LYS A 687 -11.48 10.63 0.50
C LYS A 687 -10.14 10.54 1.20
N ARG A 688 -9.24 11.45 0.87
CA ARG A 688 -7.99 11.62 1.62
C ARG A 688 -8.26 12.28 2.97
N PHE A 689 -7.51 11.87 4.01
CA PHE A 689 -7.56 12.56 5.30
C PHE A 689 -7.03 14.00 5.16
N TRP A 690 -7.88 14.95 5.53
CA TRP A 690 -7.55 16.34 5.73
C TRP A 690 -8.72 17.05 6.45
N LYS A 691 -8.47 18.22 7.04
CA LYS A 691 -9.44 18.96 7.89
C LYS A 691 -10.80 19.18 7.23
N GLY A 692 -10.88 19.31 5.92
CA GLY A 692 -12.13 19.53 5.18
C GLY A 692 -12.99 18.28 4.93
N ASN A 693 -12.38 17.09 4.96
CA ASN A 693 -13.09 15.83 4.83
C ASN A 693 -13.42 15.19 6.18
N PHE A 694 -12.56 15.40 7.19
CA PHE A 694 -12.70 14.83 8.54
C PHE A 694 -12.89 15.97 9.54
N LEU A 695 -14.11 16.49 9.61
CA LEU A 695 -14.44 17.62 10.50
C LEU A 695 -14.51 17.14 11.94
N PHE A 696 -13.64 17.65 12.80
CA PHE A 696 -13.62 17.35 14.24
C PHE A 696 -14.00 18.58 15.07
N GLU A 697 -15.06 18.45 15.89
CA GLU A 697 -15.60 19.55 16.71
C GLU A 697 -15.77 19.09 18.16
N PRO A 698 -14.70 19.12 18.98
CA PRO A 698 -14.71 18.61 20.34
C PRO A 698 -15.62 19.42 21.29
N GLU A 699 -15.96 20.65 20.94
CA GLU A 699 -16.87 21.51 21.73
C GLU A 699 -18.35 21.12 21.56
N MET A 700 -18.70 20.37 20.53
CA MET A 700 -20.06 19.88 20.28
C MET A 700 -20.34 18.62 21.11
N LYS A 701 -20.53 18.80 22.42
CA LYS A 701 -20.74 17.71 23.39
C LYS A 701 -22.04 16.93 23.22
N ASN A 702 -22.94 17.41 22.40
CA ASN A 702 -24.18 16.70 21.99
C ASN A 702 -24.00 15.73 20.82
N VAL A 703 -22.79 15.53 20.37
CA VAL A 703 -22.43 14.52 19.35
C VAL A 703 -21.08 13.89 19.70
N GLY A 704 -20.96 12.59 19.53
CA GLY A 704 -19.70 11.86 19.72
C GLY A 704 -18.97 11.74 18.39
N THR A 705 -18.25 12.80 18.01
CA THR A 705 -17.44 12.82 16.78
C THR A 705 -16.15 12.04 16.92
N GLY A 706 -15.53 11.64 15.78
CA GLY A 706 -14.21 11.03 15.76
C GLY A 706 -14.18 9.59 15.25
N PHE A 707 -13.04 8.95 15.44
CA PHE A 707 -12.78 7.58 14.99
C PHE A 707 -13.34 6.55 15.94
N LYS A 708 -14.01 5.52 15.39
CA LYS A 708 -14.64 4.45 16.15
C LYS A 708 -14.50 3.10 15.43
N ALA A 709 -14.39 2.03 16.20
CA ALA A 709 -14.49 0.67 15.71
C ALA A 709 -15.87 0.06 15.99
N PHE A 710 -16.27 -0.96 15.21
CA PHE A 710 -17.46 -1.76 15.51
C PHE A 710 -17.27 -2.56 16.80
N ARG A 711 -18.32 -2.66 17.63
CA ARG A 711 -18.30 -3.58 18.77
C ARG A 711 -18.34 -5.02 18.29
N PRO A 712 -17.36 -5.86 18.70
CA PRO A 712 -17.41 -7.29 18.42
C PRO A 712 -18.64 -7.93 19.05
N VAL A 713 -19.23 -8.91 18.34
CA VAL A 713 -20.38 -9.68 18.83
C VAL A 713 -19.89 -11.07 19.24
N VAL A 714 -19.94 -11.36 20.54
CA VAL A 714 -19.52 -12.62 21.14
C VAL A 714 -20.69 -13.19 21.96
N ASP A 715 -20.99 -14.47 21.76
CA ASP A 715 -22.07 -15.18 22.45
C ASP A 715 -23.42 -14.42 22.44
N GLY A 716 -23.75 -13.83 21.27
CA GLY A 716 -25.02 -13.16 21.07
C GLY A 716 -25.14 -11.76 21.68
N ARG A 717 -24.04 -11.17 22.17
CA ARG A 717 -23.99 -9.79 22.70
C ARG A 717 -22.81 -8.99 22.17
N GLN A 718 -22.97 -7.69 22.13
CA GLN A 718 -21.86 -6.76 21.87
C GLN A 718 -20.96 -6.64 23.12
N LEU A 719 -19.63 -6.61 22.93
CA LEU A 719 -18.66 -6.43 24.03
C LEU A 719 -18.78 -5.03 24.64
N ARG A 720 -18.54 -4.92 25.95
CA ARG A 720 -18.53 -3.66 26.70
C ARG A 720 -17.17 -2.98 26.67
N ASN A 721 -17.11 -1.72 27.08
CA ASN A 721 -15.85 -0.93 27.03
C ASN A 721 -14.70 -1.59 27.81
N HIS A 722 -14.99 -2.13 29.00
CA HIS A 722 -13.97 -2.78 29.85
C HIS A 722 -13.48 -4.14 29.32
N GLU A 723 -14.20 -4.77 28.38
CA GLU A 723 -13.80 -6.02 27.71
C GLU A 723 -12.92 -5.75 26.48
N LEU A 724 -12.74 -4.48 26.11
CA LEU A 724 -11.98 -4.01 24.94
C LEU A 724 -10.70 -3.30 25.43
N ASP A 725 -9.92 -3.99 26.25
CA ASP A 725 -8.63 -3.52 26.74
C ASP A 725 -7.46 -4.03 25.89
N LEU A 726 -6.23 -3.61 26.21
CA LEU A 726 -5.02 -4.02 25.49
C LEU A 726 -4.77 -5.54 25.52
N SER A 727 -5.29 -6.27 26.51
CA SER A 727 -5.10 -7.71 26.62
C SER A 727 -6.09 -8.54 25.80
N SER A 728 -7.16 -7.91 25.33
CA SER A 728 -8.25 -8.58 24.59
C SER A 728 -7.88 -8.99 23.17
N GLY A 729 -6.83 -8.38 22.60
CA GLY A 729 -6.42 -8.55 21.20
C GLY A 729 -7.29 -7.79 20.19
N TYR A 730 -8.39 -7.16 20.62
CA TYR A 730 -9.16 -6.21 19.81
C TYR A 730 -8.48 -4.83 19.80
N VAL A 731 -8.94 -3.93 18.92
CA VAL A 731 -8.56 -2.52 19.04
C VAL A 731 -9.06 -2.00 20.40
N PRO A 732 -8.19 -1.42 21.23
CA PRO A 732 -8.61 -1.03 22.57
C PRO A 732 -9.62 0.14 22.55
N TYR A 733 -10.59 0.11 23.49
CA TYR A 733 -11.42 1.25 23.80
C TYR A 733 -10.57 2.38 24.40
N HIS A 734 -10.73 3.61 23.85
CA HIS A 734 -9.96 4.76 24.32
C HIS A 734 -10.76 6.07 24.22
N LEU A 735 -10.69 6.90 25.28
CA LEU A 735 -11.45 8.17 25.39
C LEU A 735 -10.63 9.43 25.10
N GLU A 736 -9.41 9.35 24.55
CA GLU A 736 -8.59 10.54 24.32
C GLU A 736 -9.27 11.58 23.42
N GLN A 737 -10.13 11.13 22.49
CA GLN A 737 -10.87 12.01 21.59
C GLN A 737 -11.90 12.89 22.30
N GLU A 738 -12.27 12.59 23.56
CA GLU A 738 -13.16 13.43 24.38
C GLU A 738 -12.44 14.67 24.91
N THR A 739 -11.13 14.61 25.08
CA THR A 739 -10.34 15.65 25.75
C THR A 739 -9.33 16.35 24.85
N VAL A 740 -9.04 15.78 23.69
CA VAL A 740 -8.07 16.35 22.74
C VAL A 740 -8.60 17.63 22.11
N SER A 741 -7.73 18.64 21.97
CA SER A 741 -8.08 19.86 21.23
C SER A 741 -8.18 19.57 19.72
N LYS A 742 -8.87 20.45 18.99
CA LYS A 742 -9.05 20.34 17.55
C LYS A 742 -7.71 20.20 16.80
N ASP A 743 -6.74 21.04 17.10
CA ASP A 743 -5.42 20.99 16.47
C ASP A 743 -4.66 19.71 16.84
N ALA A 744 -4.64 19.34 18.12
CA ALA A 744 -3.98 18.14 18.58
C ALA A 744 -4.62 16.84 18.00
N PHE A 745 -5.92 16.84 17.71
CA PHE A 745 -6.56 15.73 16.98
C PHE A 745 -5.92 15.54 15.60
N TYR A 746 -5.87 16.59 14.79
CA TYR A 746 -5.27 16.50 13.45
C TYR A 746 -3.78 16.18 13.53
N ASP A 747 -3.04 16.80 14.43
CA ASP A 747 -1.60 16.56 14.63
C ASP A 747 -1.30 15.08 14.96
N ARG A 748 -2.11 14.44 15.81
CA ARG A 748 -1.96 13.02 16.17
C ARG A 748 -2.30 12.09 15.01
N VAL A 749 -3.41 12.34 14.32
CA VAL A 749 -3.79 11.51 13.16
C VAL A 749 -2.75 11.62 12.06
N GLU A 750 -2.26 12.82 11.78
CA GLU A 750 -1.19 13.01 10.82
C GLU A 750 0.13 12.35 11.26
N ALA A 751 0.44 12.32 12.56
CA ALA A 751 1.59 11.57 13.09
C ALA A 751 1.41 10.05 12.93
N ALA A 752 0.18 9.54 12.99
CA ALA A 752 -0.12 8.14 12.72
C ALA A 752 -0.04 7.78 11.21
N ILE A 753 -0.18 8.76 10.31
CA ILE A 753 -0.05 8.56 8.86
C ILE A 753 1.42 8.56 8.43
N HIS A 754 2.23 9.49 8.94
CA HIS A 754 3.59 9.77 8.47
C HIS A 754 4.64 9.38 9.49
N VAL A 755 5.54 8.50 9.12
CA VAL A 755 6.65 8.00 9.98
C VAL A 755 7.92 8.82 9.78
N LYS A 756 8.11 9.35 8.58
CA LYS A 756 9.28 10.17 8.22
C LYS A 756 8.94 11.65 8.38
N PRO A 757 9.95 12.49 8.60
CA PRO A 757 9.75 13.92 8.52
C PRO A 757 9.10 14.30 7.19
N LEU A 758 8.08 15.18 7.25
CA LEU A 758 7.38 15.66 6.06
C LEU A 758 8.27 16.63 5.27
N ASP A 759 8.22 16.49 3.95
CA ASP A 759 8.77 17.50 3.06
C ASP A 759 7.85 18.72 2.99
N ILE A 760 8.40 19.88 3.25
CA ILE A 760 7.66 21.15 3.31
C ILE A 760 7.11 21.54 1.93
N ALA A 761 7.89 21.35 0.87
CA ALA A 761 7.46 21.71 -0.48
C ALA A 761 6.27 20.83 -0.93
N SER A 762 6.33 19.53 -0.66
CA SER A 762 5.22 18.60 -0.91
C SER A 762 3.98 18.95 -0.10
N SER A 763 4.13 19.31 1.18
CA SER A 763 3.02 19.73 2.04
C SER A 763 2.32 21.01 1.52
N ILE A 764 3.10 21.98 1.05
CA ILE A 764 2.58 23.21 0.41
C ILE A 764 1.81 22.85 -0.88
N ALA A 765 2.40 22.01 -1.73
CA ALA A 765 1.76 21.58 -2.99
C ALA A 765 0.41 20.90 -2.75
N GLU A 766 0.29 20.07 -1.72
CA GLU A 766 -0.97 19.40 -1.35
C GLU A 766 -2.03 20.35 -0.81
N LEU A 767 -1.65 21.27 0.07
CA LEU A 767 -2.56 22.28 0.62
C LEU A 767 -3.12 23.18 -0.49
N THR A 768 -2.26 23.63 -1.39
CA THR A 768 -2.66 24.47 -2.51
C THR A 768 -3.50 23.72 -3.53
N ALA A 769 -3.19 22.44 -3.82
CA ALA A 769 -4.00 21.57 -4.67
C ALA A 769 -5.40 21.34 -4.08
N SER A 770 -5.51 21.12 -2.78
CA SER A 770 -6.80 20.94 -2.09
C SER A 770 -7.66 22.22 -2.14
N LEU A 771 -7.05 23.39 -2.02
CA LEU A 771 -7.74 24.67 -2.16
C LEU A 771 -8.19 24.87 -3.63
N LEU A 772 -7.33 24.58 -4.59
CA LEU A 772 -7.65 24.68 -6.03
C LEU A 772 -8.81 23.76 -6.39
N GLU A 773 -8.79 22.50 -5.99
CA GLU A 773 -9.89 21.55 -6.21
C GLU A 773 -11.21 22.04 -5.62
N SER A 774 -11.18 22.58 -4.38
CA SER A 774 -12.35 23.14 -3.73
C SER A 774 -12.93 24.32 -4.50
N ALA A 775 -12.06 25.19 -5.02
CA ALA A 775 -12.45 26.34 -5.81
C ALA A 775 -12.97 25.94 -7.22
N GLU A 776 -12.36 24.97 -7.90
CA GLU A 776 -12.82 24.42 -9.19
C GLU A 776 -14.21 23.77 -9.09
N ARG A 777 -14.44 22.94 -8.04
CA ARG A 777 -15.77 22.36 -7.77
C ARG A 777 -16.81 23.42 -7.55
N ARG A 778 -16.43 24.51 -6.89
CA ARG A 778 -17.31 25.67 -6.66
C ARG A 778 -17.65 26.40 -7.94
N VAL A 779 -16.75 26.46 -8.95
CA VAL A 779 -17.03 27.08 -10.26
C VAL A 779 -18.27 26.47 -10.89
N LEU A 780 -18.32 25.12 -10.98
CA LEU A 780 -19.47 24.40 -11.52
C LEU A 780 -20.75 24.64 -10.71
N SER A 781 -20.66 24.61 -9.39
CA SER A 781 -21.82 24.78 -8.53
C SER A 781 -22.42 26.19 -8.60
N VAL A 782 -21.56 27.21 -8.65
CA VAL A 782 -22.00 28.59 -8.83
C VAL A 782 -22.66 28.79 -10.20
N GLN A 783 -22.06 28.19 -11.25
CA GLN A 783 -22.62 28.26 -12.61
C GLN A 783 -23.99 27.58 -12.69
N ASN A 784 -24.14 26.37 -12.15
CA ASN A 784 -25.42 25.66 -12.11
C ASN A 784 -26.51 26.46 -11.36
N GLY A 785 -26.12 27.11 -10.25
CA GLY A 785 -27.03 28.01 -9.51
C GLY A 785 -27.43 29.23 -10.30
N ASP A 786 -26.53 29.86 -11.05
CA ASP A 786 -26.82 30.99 -11.91
C ASP A 786 -27.74 30.59 -13.07
N ASP A 787 -27.50 29.45 -13.70
CA ASP A 787 -28.32 28.92 -14.80
C ASP A 787 -29.74 28.61 -14.29
N TYR A 788 -29.89 28.01 -13.12
CA TYR A 788 -31.20 27.78 -12.50
C TYR A 788 -31.97 29.09 -12.25
N ILE A 789 -31.31 30.10 -11.68
CA ILE A 789 -31.94 31.41 -11.40
C ILE A 789 -32.33 32.14 -12.69
N ARG A 790 -31.50 32.06 -13.72
CA ARG A 790 -31.83 32.63 -15.04
C ARG A 790 -33.09 31.99 -15.66
N ALA A 791 -33.26 30.68 -15.50
CA ALA A 791 -34.38 29.92 -16.04
C ALA A 791 -35.67 30.08 -15.20
N ASN A 792 -35.58 30.17 -13.86
CA ASN A 792 -36.75 30.07 -12.96
C ASN A 792 -37.06 31.34 -12.17
N GLY A 793 -36.13 32.29 -12.13
CA GLY A 793 -36.28 33.54 -11.35
C GLY A 793 -35.74 33.40 -9.89
N ALA A 794 -35.24 34.52 -9.37
CA ALA A 794 -34.65 34.59 -8.04
C ALA A 794 -35.67 34.35 -6.88
N ASP A 795 -36.94 34.64 -7.10
CA ASP A 795 -37.98 34.45 -6.10
C ASP A 795 -38.30 32.99 -5.77
N LYS A 796 -37.86 32.06 -6.62
CA LYS A 796 -37.98 30.61 -6.38
C LYS A 796 -36.89 30.06 -5.43
N MET A 797 -35.87 30.85 -5.15
CA MET A 797 -34.76 30.45 -4.28
C MET A 797 -34.97 31.08 -2.89
N ILE A 798 -35.57 30.28 -1.98
CA ILE A 798 -35.84 30.70 -0.60
C ILE A 798 -34.84 30.00 0.31
N MET A 799 -34.08 30.80 1.07
CA MET A 799 -33.14 30.31 2.05
C MET A 799 -33.87 29.72 3.27
N PRO A 800 -33.59 28.45 3.63
CA PRO A 800 -34.08 27.82 4.87
C PRO A 800 -33.54 28.53 6.12
N GLN A 801 -33.96 28.05 7.30
CA GLN A 801 -33.46 28.59 8.57
C GLN A 801 -32.65 27.53 9.34
N GLY A 802 -31.70 27.97 10.16
CA GLY A 802 -30.94 27.14 11.04
C GLY A 802 -30.11 26.09 10.28
N TYR A 803 -30.11 24.87 10.78
CA TYR A 803 -29.37 23.76 10.20
C TYR A 803 -29.77 23.48 8.73
N ALA A 804 -31.02 23.67 8.38
CA ALA A 804 -31.52 23.41 7.02
C ALA A 804 -30.83 24.27 5.93
N VAL A 805 -30.08 25.31 6.30
CA VAL A 805 -29.22 26.04 5.36
C VAL A 805 -28.16 25.13 4.76
N PHE A 806 -27.65 24.16 5.52
CA PHE A 806 -26.58 23.24 5.13
C PHE A 806 -27.07 21.89 4.64
N GLU A 807 -28.30 21.51 4.99
CA GLU A 807 -28.88 20.19 4.69
C GLU A 807 -30.41 20.28 4.64
N THR A 808 -30.98 20.18 3.46
CA THR A 808 -32.42 20.27 3.19
C THR A 808 -32.75 19.51 1.92
N THR A 809 -33.90 19.76 1.30
CA THR A 809 -34.33 19.18 0.03
C THR A 809 -34.80 20.27 -0.93
N GLY A 810 -34.75 19.98 -2.23
CA GLY A 810 -35.23 20.86 -3.30
C GLY A 810 -34.20 21.93 -3.76
N PRO A 811 -34.64 23.00 -4.44
CA PRO A 811 -33.75 23.91 -5.17
C PRO A 811 -32.63 24.52 -4.31
N TRP A 812 -32.85 24.73 -3.01
CA TRP A 812 -31.80 25.22 -2.14
C TRP A 812 -30.66 24.20 -1.97
N GLU A 813 -30.99 22.93 -1.76
CA GLU A 813 -29.99 21.88 -1.65
C GLU A 813 -29.20 21.67 -2.94
N ASP A 814 -29.92 21.73 -4.09
CA ASP A 814 -29.33 21.45 -5.40
C ASP A 814 -28.39 22.58 -5.85
N PHE A 815 -28.73 23.86 -5.58
CA PHE A 815 -28.10 25.02 -6.23
C PHE A 815 -27.39 26.01 -5.31
N ALA A 816 -27.68 26.02 -4.00
CA ALA A 816 -26.92 26.83 -3.03
C ALA A 816 -25.62 26.15 -2.67
N THR A 817 -24.65 26.92 -2.17
CA THR A 817 -23.30 26.39 -1.93
C THR A 817 -22.81 26.49 -0.46
N PRO A 818 -23.65 26.52 0.60
CA PRO A 818 -23.21 26.81 1.96
C PRO A 818 -22.21 25.76 2.47
N SER A 819 -22.46 24.48 2.21
CA SER A 819 -21.55 23.39 2.62
C SER A 819 -20.21 23.42 1.85
N ARG A 820 -20.24 23.75 0.55
CA ARG A 820 -19.04 23.90 -0.29
C ARG A 820 -18.22 25.12 0.11
N ASP A 821 -18.90 26.23 0.39
CA ASP A 821 -18.25 27.45 0.84
C ASP A 821 -17.59 27.26 2.22
N MET A 822 -18.23 26.52 3.13
CA MET A 822 -17.63 26.14 4.41
C MET A 822 -16.36 25.31 4.23
N ARG A 823 -16.36 24.31 3.33
CA ARG A 823 -15.17 23.50 3.02
C ARG A 823 -14.05 24.33 2.39
N MET A 824 -14.37 25.23 1.47
CA MET A 824 -13.40 26.14 0.87
C MET A 824 -12.78 27.08 1.93
N LEU A 825 -13.58 27.60 2.86
CA LEU A 825 -13.10 28.41 3.97
C LEU A 825 -12.14 27.63 4.89
N LEU A 826 -12.43 26.35 5.16
CA LEU A 826 -11.51 25.47 5.91
C LEU A 826 -10.20 25.23 5.16
N ALA A 827 -10.24 25.07 3.83
CA ALA A 827 -9.02 24.96 3.02
C ALA A 827 -8.21 26.26 3.03
N ILE A 828 -8.87 27.41 2.96
CA ILE A 828 -8.22 28.73 3.11
C ILE A 828 -7.54 28.85 4.48
N ASP A 829 -8.22 28.45 5.54
CA ASP A 829 -7.68 28.51 6.90
C ASP A 829 -6.47 27.57 7.05
N ALA A 830 -6.52 26.36 6.46
CA ALA A 830 -5.39 25.42 6.47
C ALA A 830 -4.15 26.02 5.78
N VAL A 831 -4.32 26.66 4.62
CA VAL A 831 -3.23 27.35 3.92
C VAL A 831 -2.66 28.50 4.77
N LYS A 832 -3.52 29.32 5.40
CA LYS A 832 -3.10 30.43 6.27
C LYS A 832 -2.38 29.98 7.54
N ASP A 833 -2.80 28.86 8.14
CA ASP A 833 -2.23 28.33 9.39
C ASP A 833 -0.95 27.52 9.18
N PHE A 834 -0.65 27.11 7.95
CA PHE A 834 0.47 26.19 7.68
C PHE A 834 1.84 26.68 8.20
N PRO A 835 2.23 27.98 8.08
CA PRO A 835 3.48 28.47 8.67
C PRO A 835 3.52 28.29 10.20
N GLN A 836 2.40 28.46 10.88
CA GLN A 836 2.30 28.24 12.32
C GLN A 836 2.28 26.74 12.67
N GLN A 837 1.70 25.90 11.82
CA GLN A 837 1.75 24.45 11.97
C GLN A 837 3.20 23.93 11.89
N VAL A 838 3.99 24.41 10.92
CA VAL A 838 5.43 24.10 10.82
C VAL A 838 6.15 24.51 12.11
N ARG A 839 5.85 25.70 12.66
CA ARG A 839 6.45 26.17 13.91
C ARG A 839 6.06 25.29 15.11
N ARG A 840 4.77 24.94 15.26
CA ARG A 840 4.29 24.10 16.38
C ARG A 840 4.85 22.68 16.33
N ASN A 841 5.01 22.13 15.13
CA ASN A 841 5.36 20.73 14.88
C ASN A 841 6.72 20.59 14.19
N ALA A 842 7.71 21.43 14.58
CA ALA A 842 9.02 21.53 13.91
C ALA A 842 9.71 20.16 13.68
N LYS A 843 9.72 19.28 14.68
CA LYS A 843 10.29 17.93 14.60
C LYS A 843 9.66 17.08 13.51
N ARG A 844 8.38 17.28 13.21
CA ARG A 844 7.67 16.59 12.16
C ARG A 844 8.18 16.93 10.75
N TYR A 845 8.81 18.11 10.62
CA TYR A 845 9.46 18.58 9.39
C TYR A 845 10.99 18.42 9.45
N GLY A 846 11.51 17.64 10.42
CA GLY A 846 12.94 17.40 10.60
C GLY A 846 13.74 18.63 11.05
N LEU A 847 13.10 19.57 11.77
CA LEU A 847 13.69 20.82 12.23
C LEU A 847 14.00 20.72 13.73
N ASP A 848 15.25 20.90 14.12
CA ASP A 848 15.70 20.74 15.51
C ASP A 848 16.11 22.04 16.21
N GLY A 849 16.39 23.11 15.46
CA GLY A 849 16.89 24.38 16.02
C GLY A 849 15.86 25.53 15.93
N GLU A 850 15.80 26.40 16.96
CA GLU A 850 14.86 27.54 16.97
C GLU A 850 15.12 28.52 15.81
N GLU A 851 16.38 28.79 15.47
CA GLU A 851 16.76 29.62 14.33
C GLU A 851 16.39 28.97 13.01
N GLU A 852 16.63 27.65 12.86
CA GLU A 852 16.25 26.88 11.68
C GLU A 852 14.73 26.88 11.46
N VAL A 853 13.95 26.71 12.53
CA VAL A 853 12.48 26.81 12.48
C VAL A 853 12.06 28.19 11.98
N LYS A 854 12.64 29.24 12.51
CA LYS A 854 12.32 30.63 12.15
C LYS A 854 12.61 30.91 10.67
N ASP A 855 13.80 30.53 10.20
CA ASP A 855 14.20 30.70 8.79
C ASP A 855 13.33 29.86 7.86
N THR A 856 12.97 28.65 8.29
CA THR A 856 12.10 27.76 7.51
C THR A 856 10.68 28.31 7.42
N VAL A 857 10.10 28.82 8.51
CA VAL A 857 8.78 29.47 8.51
C VAL A 857 8.75 30.65 7.52
N PHE A 858 9.78 31.48 7.51
CA PHE A 858 9.91 32.60 6.56
C PHE A 858 9.96 32.10 5.09
N ARG A 859 10.70 31.02 4.83
CA ARG A 859 10.71 30.39 3.49
C ARG A 859 9.35 29.85 3.11
N VAL A 860 8.64 29.19 4.02
CA VAL A 860 7.29 28.67 3.83
C VAL A 860 6.30 29.77 3.45
N GLU A 861 6.29 30.90 4.18
CA GLU A 861 5.44 32.05 3.89
C GLU A 861 5.69 32.57 2.45
N ARG A 862 6.95 32.67 2.04
CA ARG A 862 7.29 33.09 0.68
C ARG A 862 6.88 32.09 -0.38
N MET A 863 7.14 30.80 -0.18
CA MET A 863 6.75 29.73 -1.11
C MET A 863 5.24 29.67 -1.30
N LEU A 864 4.49 29.76 -0.21
CA LEU A 864 3.01 29.81 -0.27
C LEU A 864 2.56 31.01 -1.09
N ASP A 865 3.11 32.19 -0.83
CA ASP A 865 2.73 33.42 -1.53
C ASP A 865 2.99 33.33 -3.04
N GLU A 866 4.12 32.75 -3.44
CA GLU A 866 4.49 32.51 -4.85
C GLU A 866 3.54 31.51 -5.54
N ILE A 867 3.25 30.38 -4.91
CA ILE A 867 2.38 29.35 -5.51
C ILE A 867 0.93 29.85 -5.57
N LEU A 868 0.42 30.48 -4.54
CA LEU A 868 -0.93 31.03 -4.49
C LEU A 868 -1.17 32.12 -5.55
N GLU A 869 -0.13 32.84 -5.99
CA GLU A 869 -0.20 33.82 -7.07
C GLU A 869 -0.19 33.15 -8.45
N GLN A 870 0.45 32.00 -8.61
CA GLN A 870 0.59 31.28 -9.89
C GLN A 870 -0.61 30.41 -10.25
N GLU A 871 -1.39 29.94 -9.28
CA GLU A 871 -2.56 29.08 -9.49
C GLU A 871 -3.83 29.89 -9.61
N TYR A 872 -4.68 29.57 -10.60
CA TYR A 872 -5.88 30.35 -10.94
C TYR A 872 -7.10 29.47 -11.12
N VAL A 873 -8.26 30.01 -10.74
CA VAL A 873 -9.58 29.53 -11.19
C VAL A 873 -10.24 30.56 -12.10
N THR A 874 -11.04 30.09 -13.05
CA THR A 874 -11.77 30.96 -13.96
C THR A 874 -13.26 30.74 -13.83
N TYR A 875 -14.03 31.78 -13.49
CA TYR A 875 -15.48 31.77 -13.46
C TYR A 875 -16.07 32.67 -14.56
N ARG A 876 -17.35 32.53 -14.83
CA ARG A 876 -18.08 33.44 -15.76
C ARG A 876 -18.80 34.52 -14.95
N ASN A 877 -18.58 35.79 -15.29
CA ASN A 877 -19.30 36.91 -14.69
C ASN A 877 -20.77 36.97 -15.18
N SER A 878 -21.55 37.91 -14.65
CA SER A 878 -22.97 38.07 -15.00
C SER A 878 -23.24 38.36 -16.48
N LYS A 879 -22.22 38.82 -17.23
CA LYS A 879 -22.26 39.02 -18.68
C LYS A 879 -21.75 37.82 -19.49
N GLY A 880 -21.41 36.71 -18.84
CA GLY A 880 -20.89 35.51 -19.46
C GLY A 880 -19.39 35.55 -19.84
N GLN A 881 -18.67 36.61 -19.45
CA GLN A 881 -17.25 36.77 -19.75
C GLN A 881 -16.39 36.04 -18.71
N PRO A 882 -15.26 35.46 -19.10
CA PRO A 882 -14.36 34.78 -18.16
C PRO A 882 -13.63 35.79 -17.26
N VAL A 883 -13.57 35.49 -15.96
CA VAL A 883 -12.79 36.19 -14.95
C VAL A 883 -11.88 35.19 -14.24
N SER A 884 -10.57 35.46 -14.26
CA SER A 884 -9.59 34.61 -13.57
C SER A 884 -9.22 35.23 -12.21
N LEU A 885 -9.21 34.39 -11.19
CA LEU A 885 -8.80 34.75 -9.84
C LEU A 885 -7.64 33.84 -9.41
N SER A 886 -6.52 34.44 -8.94
CA SER A 886 -5.47 33.66 -8.31
C SER A 886 -5.97 33.07 -6.99
N LEU A 887 -5.39 31.94 -6.55
CA LEU A 887 -5.69 31.38 -5.24
C LEU A 887 -5.37 32.37 -4.12
N LYS A 888 -4.33 33.20 -4.28
CA LYS A 888 -4.01 34.31 -3.35
C LYS A 888 -5.19 35.25 -3.18
N LYS A 889 -5.84 35.62 -4.29
CA LYS A 889 -7.02 36.50 -4.25
C LYS A 889 -8.21 35.82 -3.59
N ILE A 890 -8.39 34.52 -3.78
CA ILE A 890 -9.38 33.71 -3.07
C ILE A 890 -9.11 33.70 -1.57
N VAL A 891 -7.87 33.47 -1.14
CA VAL A 891 -7.47 33.49 0.28
C VAL A 891 -7.72 34.86 0.91
N GLN A 892 -7.45 35.96 0.18
CA GLN A 892 -7.73 37.32 0.63
C GLN A 892 -9.24 37.64 0.78
N ARG A 893 -10.11 36.92 0.05
CA ARG A 893 -11.56 37.09 0.04
C ARG A 893 -12.30 36.19 1.04
N ALA A 894 -11.61 35.54 1.98
CA ALA A 894 -12.23 34.64 2.96
C ALA A 894 -13.48 35.23 3.62
N ASP A 895 -13.40 36.47 4.15
CA ASP A 895 -14.53 37.14 4.78
C ASP A 895 -15.74 37.42 3.88
N ALA A 896 -15.50 37.57 2.57
CA ALA A 896 -16.56 37.74 1.58
C ALA A 896 -17.30 36.42 1.31
N PHE A 897 -16.56 35.30 1.32
CA PHE A 897 -17.12 33.96 1.11
C PHE A 897 -18.04 33.51 2.27
N GLU A 898 -17.97 34.12 3.43
CA GLU A 898 -18.93 33.86 4.53
C GLU A 898 -20.39 34.24 4.18
N MET A 899 -20.57 35.07 3.13
CA MET A 899 -21.86 35.56 2.67
C MET A 899 -22.10 35.31 1.17
N ALA A 900 -21.37 34.40 0.55
CA ALA A 900 -21.36 34.22 -0.91
C ALA A 900 -22.13 33.00 -1.41
N TYR A 901 -22.87 32.29 -0.57
CA TYR A 901 -23.47 30.98 -0.88
C TYR A 901 -24.88 31.04 -1.51
N HIS A 902 -25.54 32.20 -1.60
CA HIS A 902 -26.92 32.33 -2.08
C HIS A 902 -26.98 32.47 -3.62
N PRO A 903 -27.67 31.57 -4.37
CA PRO A 903 -27.69 31.59 -5.84
C PRO A 903 -28.35 32.83 -6.44
N ALA A 904 -29.23 33.55 -5.72
CA ALA A 904 -29.85 34.76 -6.20
C ALA A 904 -28.90 35.99 -6.26
N ASP A 905 -27.72 35.91 -5.65
CA ASP A 905 -26.66 36.90 -5.86
C ASP A 905 -25.97 36.68 -7.22
N CYS A 906 -25.45 37.77 -7.80
CA CYS A 906 -24.66 37.68 -9.04
C CYS A 906 -23.35 36.93 -8.82
N ASN A 907 -22.75 36.41 -9.90
CA ASN A 907 -21.53 35.61 -9.84
C ASN A 907 -20.36 36.37 -9.22
N GLU A 908 -20.26 37.67 -9.44
CA GLU A 908 -19.24 38.55 -8.86
C GLU A 908 -19.29 38.54 -7.33
N ILE A 909 -20.49 38.71 -6.73
CA ILE A 909 -20.68 38.62 -5.28
C ILE A 909 -20.39 37.20 -4.79
N ARG A 910 -20.82 36.19 -5.54
CA ARG A 910 -20.54 34.80 -5.19
C ARG A 910 -19.04 34.45 -5.23
N TRP A 911 -18.25 35.21 -6.00
CA TRP A 911 -16.78 35.13 -6.00
C TRP A 911 -16.10 36.20 -5.13
N GLY A 912 -16.87 36.83 -4.25
CA GLY A 912 -16.37 37.74 -3.23
C GLY A 912 -15.87 39.09 -3.74
N ALA A 913 -16.33 39.52 -4.93
CA ALA A 913 -15.97 40.84 -5.44
C ALA A 913 -16.54 41.97 -4.56
N SER A 914 -15.69 42.92 -4.23
CA SER A 914 -16.08 44.12 -3.49
C SER A 914 -16.74 45.13 -4.41
N THR A 915 -17.70 45.94 -3.90
CA THR A 915 -18.54 46.89 -4.65
C THR A 915 -17.73 48.00 -5.34
N ASP A 916 -16.52 48.26 -4.92
CA ASP A 916 -15.58 49.26 -5.46
C ASP A 916 -14.68 48.72 -6.59
N THR A 917 -14.81 47.44 -6.94
CA THR A 917 -13.96 46.81 -7.97
C THR A 917 -14.56 46.88 -9.38
N GLU A 918 -13.71 46.89 -10.41
CA GLU A 918 -14.13 46.75 -11.79
C GLU A 918 -14.89 45.44 -12.03
N GLU A 919 -14.51 44.36 -11.38
CA GLU A 919 -15.18 43.07 -11.42
C GLU A 919 -16.65 43.16 -11.02
N TYR A 920 -16.96 43.94 -9.98
CA TYR A 920 -18.33 44.14 -9.51
C TYR A 920 -19.22 44.89 -10.49
N LYS A 921 -18.67 45.68 -11.38
CA LYS A 921 -19.44 46.49 -12.35
C LYS A 921 -20.33 45.66 -13.30
N THR A 922 -20.06 44.41 -13.47
CA THR A 922 -20.88 43.49 -14.25
C THR A 922 -22.01 42.84 -13.47
N CYS A 923 -22.07 43.00 -12.15
CA CYS A 923 -23.09 42.44 -11.28
C CYS A 923 -24.47 43.00 -11.65
N SER A 924 -25.44 42.17 -12.01
CA SER A 924 -26.76 42.52 -12.47
C SER A 924 -27.87 42.10 -11.50
N ARG A 925 -27.54 41.37 -10.41
CA ARG A 925 -28.57 40.78 -9.56
C ARG A 925 -28.07 40.70 -8.10
N ARG A 926 -28.93 40.99 -7.13
CA ARG A 926 -28.68 40.83 -5.70
C ARG A 926 -29.83 40.11 -5.02
N THR A 927 -29.50 39.30 -4.06
CA THR A 927 -30.44 38.69 -3.11
C THR A 927 -31.24 39.79 -2.39
N ASN A 928 -32.55 39.60 -2.21
CA ASN A 928 -33.45 40.56 -1.55
C ASN A 928 -33.05 40.77 -0.09
N HIS A 929 -33.56 41.86 0.53
CA HIS A 929 -33.17 42.28 1.88
C HIS A 929 -33.59 41.28 2.97
N ILE A 930 -34.67 40.51 2.77
CA ILE A 930 -35.14 39.49 3.72
C ILE A 930 -34.15 38.32 3.78
N GLU A 931 -33.78 37.81 2.61
CA GLU A 931 -32.80 36.70 2.52
C GLU A 931 -31.42 37.14 3.04
N ARG A 932 -30.98 38.36 2.74
CA ARG A 932 -29.72 38.89 3.29
C ARG A 932 -29.73 38.99 4.80
N ALA A 933 -30.85 39.42 5.41
CA ALA A 933 -30.99 39.44 6.86
C ALA A 933 -30.93 38.06 7.52
N LYS A 934 -31.37 37.00 6.79
CA LYS A 934 -31.15 35.61 7.21
C LYS A 934 -29.66 35.22 7.08
N MET A 935 -29.01 35.57 5.98
CA MET A 935 -27.57 35.31 5.79
C MET A 935 -26.71 36.01 6.85
N ASP A 936 -27.03 37.28 7.21
CA ASP A 936 -26.32 38.00 8.28
C ASP A 936 -26.41 37.27 9.62
N LYS A 937 -27.56 36.68 9.95
CA LYS A 937 -27.73 35.86 11.17
C LYS A 937 -26.90 34.56 11.10
N MET A 938 -26.78 33.99 9.93
CA MET A 938 -26.04 32.73 9.72
C MET A 938 -24.53 32.95 9.60
N ARG A 939 -24.06 34.16 9.33
CA ARG A 939 -22.63 34.47 9.14
C ARG A 939 -21.75 34.03 10.31
N ILE A 940 -22.24 34.04 11.52
CA ILE A 940 -21.52 33.62 12.71
C ILE A 940 -21.02 32.18 12.62
N TRP A 941 -21.79 31.30 11.94
CA TRP A 941 -21.42 29.89 11.76
C TRP A 941 -20.29 29.75 10.77
N PHE A 942 -20.29 30.51 9.67
CA PHE A 942 -19.20 30.57 8.72
C PHE A 942 -17.92 31.14 9.35
N LYS A 943 -18.02 32.23 10.14
CA LYS A 943 -16.86 32.77 10.88
C LYS A 943 -16.24 31.79 11.85
N LYS A 944 -17.04 30.96 12.50
CA LYS A 944 -16.56 29.92 13.42
C LYS A 944 -16.17 28.64 12.75
N ARG A 945 -16.42 28.49 11.44
CA ARG A 945 -16.23 27.23 10.68
C ARG A 945 -17.00 26.04 11.26
N VAL A 946 -18.19 26.32 11.84
CA VAL A 946 -19.06 25.35 12.52
C VAL A 946 -20.46 25.46 11.92
N ARG A 947 -21.18 24.37 11.82
CA ARG A 947 -22.59 24.37 11.42
C ARG A 947 -23.49 24.43 12.66
N PRO A 948 -24.69 25.03 12.56
CA PRO A 948 -25.65 24.95 13.64
C PRO A 948 -26.06 23.49 13.89
N ALA A 949 -26.27 23.11 15.13
CA ALA A 949 -26.77 21.78 15.48
C ALA A 949 -28.14 21.51 14.83
N ARG A 950 -28.42 20.24 14.51
CA ARG A 950 -29.78 19.84 14.13
C ARG A 950 -30.72 20.11 15.29
N GLY A 951 -31.71 20.93 15.10
CA GLY A 951 -32.75 21.28 16.07
C GLY A 951 -33.78 20.14 16.20
#